data_4b073e590ff6d6a7a214d7f97f5f62cd
#
_entry.id   4b073e590ff6d6a7a214d7f97f5f62cd
#
_cell.length_a   1.000
_cell.length_b   1.000
_cell.length_c   1.000
_cell.angle_alpha   90.00
_cell.angle_beta   90.00
_cell.angle_gamma   90.00
#
_symmetry.space_group_name_H-M   'P 1'
#
loop_
_entity.id
_entity.type
_entity.pdbx_description
1 polymer ?
#
loop_
_entity_poly.entity_id
_entity_poly.type
_entity_poly.pdbx_seq_one_letter_code
_entity_poly.pdbx_strand_id
1 'polypeptide(L)'
;MASDSAPYPAVARPVALGHALAAFVVAGALAGLATGAVDALWSWQAANQFVATLPSKLRWLAFSTFIDGLAGAAAGAALGGFLLLLGRGTRLGDLARFALRQHEATRDVEPQRTQVGNAMVLVGLPLLAITANQTYRILMLNLAHRKNFALVVVSSMVGALVALLVTVIGTFIVARPVEALLAKLVARVPRARVLTSPWTPAVLASAMLVTGLIVGAALAWPTLRLLPLRGPVVVAVWLVFLAGTWRPGRRVVARLAAWRPRRRIAALVGVSGATLMLLVALVVTTGNSASTMKAASRYTGLGGPLARGLRRGLLDLDRDGYSRFFAGGDCDDGDASVHPGAAEIPDDGIDQNCIGGDTTLAPAPHELSFASLPPGVPADANIVLLTIDTTRADHLKSYGYSRDTMPNVDQLAAQGVRFANGWAHAPSTRYSMPAILTGRLPLDVFYDTAIEGWPGLLPRATTIAEVLKPLGFVTGAITNYWYFDQNRRMNQGFDEYDNQNARLHSGVGNEGPAHTRGSSSKEQTDKAIDFVTRHATQRFFLWVHYYDPHFEYERHSEVPAFGNQLEDLYDGELRFTDLHIGRLVEKLRAAGLFEKTIFIITGDHGEGFGEHSVTMHGYHLYQAQTKVPLIVRVPGIAPRVAMTPMGHVDILPTLANLAGTAATSPLLQDAMGRSMVTSLLADAPNPPPVLQQLSYEGNHEMRAAAGIGCQVIYNVSPDTSWEAYDTNHGANSRDIGDADACASTRMALARWYDNSTIPAGAAAALLSTAPTVAAPIDVHFGNAVTLLAVDVVKNAARGTQVEVTWTFAATATPPPGWKVFVHVEGTAPQHRFTGDHAPTRPLDWWRAGQYIRYTSTLSIPQGAATGTYTVWAGLWKGNARMPASSNVTGVRIVDNRVAVATIEVQ
;
A
#
# COMPACT_ATOMS: atom_id res chain seq x y z
N MET A 1 -18.89 36.25 -70.73
CA MET A 1 -19.34 35.27 -69.69
C MET A 1 -18.40 35.39 -68.51
N ALA A 2 -18.79 36.16 -67.54
CA ALA A 2 -17.98 36.47 -66.36
C ALA A 2 -18.18 35.35 -65.30
N SER A 3 -17.09 34.78 -64.83
CA SER A 3 -17.10 33.84 -63.74
C SER A 3 -17.00 34.57 -62.38
N ASP A 4 -18.12 34.65 -61.71
CA ASP A 4 -18.14 35.05 -60.26
C ASP A 4 -17.36 34.10 -59.36
N SER A 5 -16.15 34.49 -59.03
CA SER A 5 -15.39 33.87 -57.93
C SER A 5 -15.77 34.57 -56.62
N ALA A 6 -16.58 33.89 -55.79
CA ALA A 6 -16.88 34.34 -54.43
C ALA A 6 -15.59 34.46 -53.61
N PRO A 7 -15.40 35.55 -52.86
CA PRO A 7 -14.18 35.72 -52.08
C PRO A 7 -14.16 34.76 -50.88
N TYR A 8 -13.02 34.09 -50.66
CA TYR A 8 -12.73 33.30 -49.48
C TYR A 8 -12.93 34.14 -48.20
N PRO A 9 -13.58 33.60 -47.15
CA PRO A 9 -13.75 34.35 -45.94
C PRO A 9 -12.41 34.63 -45.28
N ALA A 10 -12.18 35.86 -44.91
CA ALA A 10 -10.98 36.39 -44.32
C ALA A 10 -10.56 35.60 -43.07
N VAL A 11 -9.26 35.32 -42.96
CA VAL A 11 -8.60 34.74 -41.83
C VAL A 11 -9.02 35.48 -40.55
N ALA A 12 -9.59 34.76 -39.61
CA ALA A 12 -10.01 35.29 -38.31
C ALA A 12 -8.84 36.02 -37.63
N ARG A 13 -9.04 37.27 -37.26
CA ARG A 13 -8.03 38.16 -36.69
C ARG A 13 -7.46 37.57 -35.39
N PRO A 14 -6.15 37.74 -35.05
CA PRO A 14 -5.50 37.22 -33.82
C PRO A 14 -6.22 37.56 -32.51
N VAL A 15 -6.93 38.67 -32.47
CA VAL A 15 -7.74 39.13 -31.34
C VAL A 15 -8.91 38.19 -31.02
N ALA A 16 -9.49 37.51 -32.04
CA ALA A 16 -10.60 36.56 -31.81
C ALA A 16 -10.14 35.26 -31.17
N LEU A 17 -8.91 34.84 -31.41
CA LEU A 17 -8.30 33.62 -30.81
C LEU A 17 -8.00 33.79 -29.30
N GLY A 18 -7.46 34.95 -28.91
CA GLY A 18 -7.23 35.28 -27.51
C GLY A 18 -8.51 35.33 -26.68
N HIS A 19 -9.61 35.88 -27.28
CA HIS A 19 -10.91 35.90 -26.61
C HIS A 19 -11.52 34.50 -26.46
N ALA A 20 -11.32 33.62 -27.44
CA ALA A 20 -11.81 32.24 -27.35
C ALA A 20 -11.07 31.46 -26.26
N LEU A 21 -9.75 31.58 -26.20
CA LEU A 21 -8.95 30.93 -25.14
C LEU A 21 -9.33 31.47 -23.75
N ALA A 22 -9.45 32.80 -23.61
CA ALA A 22 -9.90 33.41 -22.35
C ALA A 22 -11.31 32.91 -21.93
N ALA A 23 -12.20 32.66 -22.90
CA ALA A 23 -13.51 32.09 -22.59
C ALA A 23 -13.43 30.66 -22.05
N PHE A 24 -12.51 29.83 -22.57
CA PHE A 24 -12.25 28.48 -22.03
C PHE A 24 -11.65 28.53 -20.63
N VAL A 25 -10.74 29.45 -20.37
CA VAL A 25 -10.14 29.63 -19.03
C VAL A 25 -11.20 30.03 -18.02
N VAL A 26 -12.03 31.04 -18.33
CA VAL A 26 -13.09 31.51 -17.42
C VAL A 26 -14.16 30.45 -17.22
N ALA A 27 -14.61 29.82 -18.30
CA ALA A 27 -15.59 28.71 -18.17
C ALA A 27 -15.04 27.53 -17.39
N GLY A 28 -13.78 27.17 -17.62
CA GLY A 28 -13.08 26.10 -16.91
C GLY A 28 -12.92 26.40 -15.42
N ALA A 29 -12.57 27.66 -15.07
CA ALA A 29 -12.48 28.10 -13.67
C ALA A 29 -13.85 28.01 -12.97
N LEU A 30 -14.92 28.53 -13.58
CA LEU A 30 -16.25 28.45 -13.02
C LEU A 30 -16.75 27.02 -12.87
N ALA A 31 -16.46 26.17 -13.85
CA ALA A 31 -16.76 24.74 -13.78
C ALA A 31 -15.95 24.06 -12.66
N GLY A 32 -14.67 24.39 -12.52
CA GLY A 32 -13.82 23.87 -11.45
C GLY A 32 -14.30 24.26 -10.07
N LEU A 33 -14.67 25.54 -9.85
CA LEU A 33 -15.25 25.99 -8.60
C LEU A 33 -16.53 25.22 -8.24
N ALA A 34 -17.43 25.03 -9.21
CA ALA A 34 -18.68 24.29 -9.01
C ALA A 34 -18.41 22.81 -8.73
N THR A 35 -17.48 22.19 -9.47
CA THR A 35 -17.06 20.80 -9.28
C THR A 35 -16.44 20.60 -7.92
N GLY A 36 -15.53 21.49 -7.49
CA GLY A 36 -14.87 21.41 -6.18
C GLY A 36 -15.85 21.53 -5.02
N ALA A 37 -16.84 22.42 -5.15
CA ALA A 37 -17.89 22.52 -4.13
C ALA A 37 -18.73 21.24 -4.04
N VAL A 38 -19.15 20.66 -5.18
CA VAL A 38 -19.93 19.41 -5.23
C VAL A 38 -19.10 18.24 -4.72
N ASP A 39 -17.84 18.11 -5.12
CA ASP A 39 -16.97 17.04 -4.69
C ASP A 39 -16.64 17.09 -3.19
N ALA A 40 -16.41 18.31 -2.66
CA ALA A 40 -16.21 18.50 -1.22
C ALA A 40 -17.48 18.18 -0.41
N LEU A 41 -18.66 18.57 -0.91
CA LEU A 41 -19.93 18.20 -0.28
C LEU A 41 -20.19 16.68 -0.32
N TRP A 42 -19.88 16.03 -1.42
CA TRP A 42 -19.96 14.57 -1.53
C TRP A 42 -19.01 13.87 -0.55
N SER A 43 -17.82 14.43 -0.39
CA SER A 43 -16.78 13.86 0.49
C SER A 43 -16.90 14.33 1.94
N TRP A 44 -17.97 15.08 2.30
CA TRP A 44 -18.12 15.74 3.59
C TRP A 44 -18.04 14.80 4.79
N GLN A 45 -18.65 13.62 4.67
CA GLN A 45 -18.61 12.60 5.72
C GLN A 45 -17.22 11.90 5.75
N ALA A 46 -16.70 11.53 4.58
CA ALA A 46 -15.40 10.88 4.49
C ALA A 46 -14.25 11.78 4.99
N ALA A 47 -14.35 13.10 4.80
CA ALA A 47 -13.36 14.05 5.29
C ALA A 47 -13.34 14.18 6.82
N ASN A 48 -14.35 13.64 7.55
CA ASN A 48 -14.36 13.64 9.02
C ASN A 48 -13.12 13.01 9.64
N GLN A 49 -12.51 12.07 8.95
CA GLN A 49 -11.27 11.43 9.41
C GLN A 49 -10.10 12.40 9.55
N PHE A 50 -10.08 13.51 8.80
CA PHE A 50 -9.03 14.53 8.87
C PHE A 50 -9.54 15.85 9.46
N VAL A 51 -10.74 16.30 9.07
CA VAL A 51 -11.31 17.61 9.42
C VAL A 51 -12.67 17.45 10.11
N ALA A 52 -12.67 17.36 11.43
CA ALA A 52 -13.88 17.02 12.19
C ALA A 52 -14.72 18.23 12.58
N THR A 53 -14.09 19.40 12.86
CA THR A 53 -14.80 20.58 13.31
C THR A 53 -15.39 21.38 12.14
N LEU A 54 -16.52 22.05 12.35
CA LEU A 54 -17.13 22.87 11.30
C LEU A 54 -16.17 23.92 10.74
N PRO A 55 -15.37 24.65 11.53
CA PRO A 55 -14.38 25.58 10.99
C PRO A 55 -13.31 24.93 10.13
N SER A 56 -12.80 23.73 10.51
CA SER A 56 -11.81 23.00 9.71
C SER A 56 -12.42 22.49 8.40
N LYS A 57 -13.65 22.02 8.41
CA LYS A 57 -14.40 21.63 7.21
C LYS A 57 -14.66 22.78 6.26
N LEU A 58 -15.02 23.94 6.78
CA LEU A 58 -15.24 25.14 5.96
C LEU A 58 -13.92 25.63 5.33
N ARG A 59 -12.80 25.56 6.06
CA ARG A 59 -11.46 25.86 5.50
C ARG A 59 -11.11 24.88 4.40
N TRP A 60 -11.26 23.57 4.63
CA TRP A 60 -11.04 22.55 3.62
C TRP A 60 -11.94 22.73 2.39
N LEU A 61 -13.25 22.99 2.58
CA LEU A 61 -14.19 23.27 1.49
C LEU A 61 -13.73 24.46 0.65
N ALA A 62 -13.37 25.57 1.30
CA ALA A 62 -12.90 26.78 0.61
C ALA A 62 -11.60 26.51 -0.16
N PHE A 63 -10.63 25.84 0.45
CA PHE A 63 -9.35 25.49 -0.17
C PHE A 63 -9.56 24.54 -1.35
N SER A 64 -10.30 23.45 -1.19
CA SER A 64 -10.56 22.46 -2.23
C SER A 64 -11.33 23.08 -3.41
N THR A 65 -12.34 23.87 -3.14
CA THR A 65 -13.10 24.58 -4.19
C THR A 65 -12.20 25.54 -4.97
N PHE A 66 -11.33 26.25 -4.29
CA PHE A 66 -10.40 27.17 -4.94
C PHE A 66 -9.35 26.46 -5.79
N ILE A 67 -8.75 25.39 -5.28
CA ILE A 67 -7.77 24.57 -6.00
C ILE A 67 -8.40 23.91 -7.24
N ASP A 68 -9.62 23.38 -7.12
CA ASP A 68 -10.37 22.85 -8.26
C ASP A 68 -10.71 23.93 -9.28
N GLY A 69 -10.96 25.18 -8.83
CA GLY A 69 -11.13 26.33 -9.70
C GLY A 69 -9.88 26.63 -10.53
N LEU A 70 -8.69 26.61 -9.90
CA LEU A 70 -7.41 26.77 -10.58
C LEU A 70 -7.13 25.62 -11.55
N ALA A 71 -7.33 24.39 -11.14
CA ALA A 71 -7.17 23.21 -11.98
C ALA A 71 -8.13 23.22 -13.17
N GLY A 72 -9.39 23.62 -12.94
CA GLY A 72 -10.40 23.81 -13.99
C GLY A 72 -10.04 24.90 -14.97
N ALA A 73 -9.44 26.01 -14.52
CA ALA A 73 -8.92 27.07 -15.40
C ALA A 73 -7.79 26.54 -16.28
N ALA A 74 -6.85 25.80 -15.71
CA ALA A 74 -5.73 25.19 -16.44
C ALA A 74 -6.23 24.13 -17.45
N ALA A 75 -7.17 23.27 -17.05
CA ALA A 75 -7.79 22.29 -17.93
C ALA A 75 -8.59 22.97 -19.06
N GLY A 76 -9.30 24.05 -18.76
CA GLY A 76 -9.99 24.88 -19.74
C GLY A 76 -9.02 25.53 -20.75
N ALA A 77 -7.88 26.03 -20.25
CA ALA A 77 -6.83 26.57 -21.12
C ALA A 77 -6.25 25.51 -22.06
N ALA A 78 -5.94 24.31 -21.52
CA ALA A 78 -5.42 23.18 -22.27
C ALA A 78 -6.42 22.70 -23.33
N LEU A 79 -7.69 22.51 -22.96
CA LEU A 79 -8.76 22.11 -23.87
C LEU A 79 -8.99 23.19 -24.95
N GLY A 80 -9.05 24.46 -24.54
CA GLY A 80 -9.20 25.60 -25.47
C GLY A 80 -8.03 25.71 -26.43
N GLY A 81 -6.80 25.59 -25.95
CA GLY A 81 -5.58 25.56 -26.77
C GLY A 81 -5.60 24.39 -27.76
N PHE A 82 -5.91 23.18 -27.28
CA PHE A 82 -6.03 21.99 -28.12
C PHE A 82 -7.08 22.18 -29.24
N LEU A 83 -8.30 22.62 -28.91
CA LEU A 83 -9.36 22.87 -29.90
C LEU A 83 -9.01 23.96 -30.87
N LEU A 84 -8.30 25.03 -30.45
CA LEU A 84 -7.82 26.07 -31.33
C LEU A 84 -6.71 25.59 -32.28
N LEU A 85 -5.82 24.73 -31.82
CA LEU A 85 -4.80 24.08 -32.66
C LEU A 85 -5.43 23.14 -33.68
N LEU A 86 -6.42 22.35 -33.29
CA LEU A 86 -7.19 21.49 -34.20
C LEU A 86 -7.95 22.33 -35.25
N GLY A 87 -8.42 23.53 -34.89
CA GLY A 87 -9.12 24.46 -35.78
C GLY A 87 -8.24 25.13 -36.85
N ARG A 88 -6.90 25.03 -36.73
CA ARG A 88 -5.96 25.75 -37.63
C ARG A 88 -5.43 24.91 -38.79
N GLY A 89 -6.27 24.16 -39.48
CA GLY A 89 -5.87 23.65 -40.81
C GLY A 89 -5.31 22.25 -40.86
N THR A 90 -5.58 21.41 -39.85
CA THR A 90 -5.35 19.97 -39.94
C THR A 90 -6.60 19.27 -40.48
N ARG A 91 -6.45 18.16 -41.22
CA ARG A 91 -7.60 17.35 -41.72
C ARG A 91 -8.58 16.95 -40.60
N LEU A 92 -8.11 16.81 -39.36
CA LEU A 92 -8.92 16.58 -38.16
C LEU A 92 -9.74 17.81 -37.74
N GLY A 93 -9.19 19.02 -37.89
CA GLY A 93 -9.91 20.26 -37.67
C GLY A 93 -11.01 20.51 -38.73
N ASP A 94 -10.83 20.00 -39.92
CA ASP A 94 -11.85 20.06 -40.99
C ASP A 94 -12.96 19.04 -40.70
N LEU A 95 -12.67 17.89 -40.16
CA LEU A 95 -13.62 16.88 -39.64
C LEU A 95 -14.46 17.42 -38.47
N ALA A 96 -13.83 18.08 -37.52
CA ALA A 96 -14.53 18.71 -36.38
C ALA A 96 -15.40 19.88 -36.83
N ARG A 97 -14.92 20.69 -37.76
CA ARG A 97 -15.71 21.76 -38.42
C ARG A 97 -16.84 21.21 -39.28
N PHE A 98 -16.61 20.09 -39.95
CA PHE A 98 -17.64 19.38 -40.70
C PHE A 98 -18.75 18.88 -39.77
N ALA A 99 -18.38 18.24 -38.63
CA ALA A 99 -19.34 17.78 -37.64
C ALA A 99 -20.13 18.93 -36.96
N LEU A 100 -19.47 20.07 -36.70
CA LEU A 100 -20.13 21.28 -36.16
C LEU A 100 -20.93 22.06 -37.20
N ARG A 101 -20.52 22.09 -38.46
CA ARG A 101 -21.25 22.75 -39.57
C ARG A 101 -22.43 21.93 -40.07
N GLN A 102 -22.41 20.62 -39.95
CA GLN A 102 -23.58 19.77 -40.20
C GLN A 102 -24.77 20.19 -39.33
N HIS A 103 -24.54 20.77 -38.17
CA HIS A 103 -25.58 21.29 -37.28
C HIS A 103 -26.24 22.61 -37.80
N GLU A 104 -25.56 23.39 -38.63
CA GLU A 104 -26.12 24.59 -39.26
C GLU A 104 -26.76 24.32 -40.63
N ALA A 105 -26.28 23.31 -41.36
CA ALA A 105 -26.70 22.95 -42.71
C ALA A 105 -27.89 21.98 -42.73
N THR A 106 -28.39 21.50 -41.60
CA THR A 106 -29.42 20.46 -41.55
C THR A 106 -30.88 20.93 -41.71
N ARG A 107 -31.10 22.17 -42.12
CA ARG A 107 -32.49 22.61 -42.48
C ARG A 107 -33.03 22.00 -43.77
N ASP A 108 -32.16 21.47 -44.65
CA ASP A 108 -32.54 20.98 -45.98
C ASP A 108 -32.05 19.54 -46.31
N VAL A 109 -31.72 18.70 -45.32
CA VAL A 109 -31.21 17.35 -45.58
C VAL A 109 -32.37 16.35 -45.81
N GLU A 110 -32.27 15.62 -46.92
CA GLU A 110 -33.24 14.57 -47.30
C GLU A 110 -33.53 13.56 -46.19
N PRO A 111 -34.76 13.11 -46.03
CA PRO A 111 -35.18 12.15 -44.99
C PRO A 111 -34.35 10.88 -44.96
N GLN A 112 -33.77 10.46 -46.08
CA GLN A 112 -32.96 9.22 -46.19
C GLN A 112 -31.64 9.30 -45.40
N ARG A 113 -30.94 10.45 -45.39
CA ARG A 113 -29.67 10.61 -44.61
C ARG A 113 -29.89 10.57 -43.11
N THR A 114 -31.02 11.05 -42.63
CA THR A 114 -31.40 11.00 -41.24
C THR A 114 -31.75 9.58 -40.80
N GLN A 115 -32.38 8.79 -41.69
CA GLN A 115 -32.68 7.37 -41.46
C GLN A 115 -31.40 6.53 -41.31
N VAL A 116 -30.39 6.79 -42.15
CA VAL A 116 -29.07 6.13 -42.06
C VAL A 116 -28.38 6.50 -40.75
N GLY A 117 -28.39 7.77 -40.35
CA GLY A 117 -27.83 8.21 -39.06
C GLY A 117 -28.50 7.55 -37.86
N ASN A 118 -29.82 7.44 -37.88
CA ASN A 118 -30.59 6.77 -36.83
C ASN A 118 -30.31 5.25 -36.78
N ALA A 119 -30.20 4.60 -37.94
CA ALA A 119 -29.84 3.20 -38.02
C ALA A 119 -28.42 2.93 -37.48
N MET A 120 -27.46 3.81 -37.82
CA MET A 120 -26.08 3.72 -37.29
C MET A 120 -26.00 3.89 -35.78
N VAL A 121 -26.77 4.79 -35.18
CA VAL A 121 -26.82 4.96 -33.72
C VAL A 121 -27.47 3.77 -33.03
N LEU A 122 -28.61 3.27 -33.57
CA LEU A 122 -29.33 2.13 -33.00
C LEU A 122 -28.51 0.83 -33.01
N VAL A 123 -27.62 0.67 -33.97
CA VAL A 123 -26.78 -0.52 -34.10
C VAL A 123 -25.40 -0.32 -33.47
N GLY A 124 -24.81 0.85 -33.67
CA GLY A 124 -23.43 1.13 -33.28
C GLY A 124 -23.22 1.15 -31.78
N LEU A 125 -24.15 1.77 -31.02
CA LEU A 125 -23.99 1.89 -29.57
C LEU A 125 -24.09 0.54 -28.84
N PRO A 126 -25.09 -0.34 -29.07
CA PRO A 126 -25.12 -1.67 -28.47
C PRO A 126 -23.91 -2.53 -28.87
N LEU A 127 -23.51 -2.46 -30.14
CA LEU A 127 -22.36 -3.21 -30.63
C LEU A 127 -21.05 -2.72 -29.95
N LEU A 128 -20.88 -1.41 -29.77
CA LEU A 128 -19.77 -0.83 -29.02
C LEU A 128 -19.77 -1.32 -27.57
N ALA A 129 -20.92 -1.33 -26.91
CA ALA A 129 -21.04 -1.79 -25.52
C ALA A 129 -20.67 -3.28 -25.38
N ILE A 130 -21.13 -4.13 -26.31
CA ILE A 130 -20.82 -5.56 -26.33
C ILE A 130 -19.33 -5.79 -26.59
N THR A 131 -18.75 -5.14 -27.61
CA THR A 131 -17.34 -5.31 -27.96
C THR A 131 -16.42 -4.74 -26.89
N ALA A 132 -16.75 -3.61 -26.28
CA ALA A 132 -16.01 -3.04 -25.16
C ALA A 132 -16.03 -3.94 -23.94
N ASN A 133 -17.19 -4.52 -23.59
CA ASN A 133 -17.32 -5.48 -22.48
C ASN A 133 -16.53 -6.76 -22.72
N GLN A 134 -16.58 -7.32 -23.93
CA GLN A 134 -15.80 -8.53 -24.26
C GLN A 134 -14.29 -8.23 -24.26
N THR A 135 -13.88 -7.10 -24.81
CA THR A 135 -12.47 -6.67 -24.79
C THR A 135 -11.98 -6.47 -23.35
N TYR A 136 -12.78 -5.80 -22.51
CA TYR A 136 -12.49 -5.65 -21.09
C TYR A 136 -12.32 -6.99 -20.38
N ARG A 137 -13.25 -7.94 -20.58
CA ARG A 137 -13.15 -9.29 -19.99
C ARG A 137 -11.88 -10.02 -20.42
N ILE A 138 -11.56 -10.00 -21.73
CA ILE A 138 -10.36 -10.64 -22.26
C ILE A 138 -9.09 -9.98 -21.68
N LEU A 139 -9.05 -8.65 -21.59
CA LEU A 139 -7.93 -7.92 -21.03
C LEU A 139 -7.75 -8.21 -19.54
N MET A 140 -8.83 -8.19 -18.75
CA MET A 140 -8.77 -8.49 -17.32
C MET A 140 -8.34 -9.93 -17.05
N LEU A 141 -8.81 -10.91 -17.83
CA LEU A 141 -8.42 -12.31 -17.67
C LEU A 141 -6.94 -12.58 -18.02
N ASN A 142 -6.37 -11.83 -18.98
CA ASN A 142 -5.02 -12.11 -19.49
C ASN A 142 -3.94 -11.18 -18.94
N LEU A 143 -4.31 -10.01 -18.41
CA LEU A 143 -3.36 -8.96 -17.99
C LEU A 143 -3.32 -8.68 -16.50
N ALA A 144 -4.32 -9.15 -15.74
CA ALA A 144 -4.41 -8.91 -14.29
C ALA A 144 -3.17 -9.41 -13.51
N HIS A 145 -2.42 -10.37 -14.09
CA HIS A 145 -1.25 -10.97 -13.45
C HIS A 145 0.10 -10.54 -14.06
N ARG A 146 0.10 -9.57 -14.99
CA ARG A 146 1.34 -9.15 -15.67
C ARG A 146 1.96 -7.94 -14.97
N LYS A 147 3.16 -8.09 -14.44
CA LYS A 147 3.93 -7.00 -13.79
C LYS A 147 4.40 -5.90 -14.75
N ASN A 148 4.38 -6.14 -16.05
CA ASN A 148 4.85 -5.17 -17.03
C ASN A 148 3.75 -4.19 -17.43
N PHE A 149 3.73 -3.02 -16.76
CA PHE A 149 2.77 -1.95 -17.01
C PHE A 149 2.71 -1.50 -18.47
N ALA A 150 3.86 -1.42 -19.16
CA ALA A 150 3.90 -1.02 -20.56
C ALA A 150 3.17 -2.04 -21.45
N LEU A 151 3.33 -3.33 -21.19
CA LEU A 151 2.61 -4.39 -21.89
C LEU A 151 1.08 -4.31 -21.68
N VAL A 152 0.67 -4.02 -20.45
CA VAL A 152 -0.76 -3.84 -20.10
C VAL A 152 -1.35 -2.66 -20.86
N VAL A 153 -0.66 -1.52 -20.86
CA VAL A 153 -1.10 -0.31 -21.58
C VAL A 153 -1.19 -0.57 -23.09
N VAL A 154 -0.15 -1.12 -23.71
CA VAL A 154 -0.13 -1.39 -25.15
C VAL A 154 -1.22 -2.39 -25.54
N SER A 155 -1.38 -3.47 -24.80
CA SER A 155 -2.42 -4.48 -25.06
C SER A 155 -3.82 -3.89 -24.89
N SER A 156 -4.03 -3.01 -23.92
CA SER A 156 -5.30 -2.30 -23.70
C SER A 156 -5.61 -1.35 -24.86
N MET A 157 -4.61 -0.61 -25.36
CA MET A 157 -4.76 0.26 -26.52
C MET A 157 -5.07 -0.53 -27.79
N VAL A 158 -4.37 -1.64 -28.05
CA VAL A 158 -4.64 -2.53 -29.17
C VAL A 158 -6.04 -3.14 -29.09
N GLY A 159 -6.43 -3.64 -27.89
CA GLY A 159 -7.76 -4.16 -27.64
C GLY A 159 -8.86 -3.13 -27.90
N ALA A 160 -8.68 -1.89 -27.44
CA ALA A 160 -9.61 -0.79 -27.68
C ALA A 160 -9.71 -0.46 -29.18
N LEU A 161 -8.59 -0.44 -29.90
CA LEU A 161 -8.57 -0.21 -31.35
C LEU A 161 -9.31 -1.31 -32.12
N VAL A 162 -9.08 -2.59 -31.75
CA VAL A 162 -9.79 -3.74 -32.34
C VAL A 162 -11.29 -3.66 -32.05
N ALA A 163 -11.70 -3.35 -30.82
CA ALA A 163 -13.10 -3.17 -30.44
C ALA A 163 -13.76 -2.05 -31.27
N LEU A 164 -13.07 -0.93 -31.42
CA LEU A 164 -13.54 0.17 -32.26
C LEU A 164 -13.70 -0.25 -33.73
N LEU A 165 -12.72 -0.94 -34.29
CA LEU A 165 -12.74 -1.41 -35.66
C LEU A 165 -13.88 -2.39 -35.90
N VAL A 166 -14.06 -3.37 -35.02
CA VAL A 166 -15.18 -4.34 -35.07
C VAL A 166 -16.52 -3.62 -34.98
N THR A 167 -16.63 -2.63 -34.09
CA THR A 167 -17.84 -1.81 -33.93
C THR A 167 -18.15 -1.04 -35.21
N VAL A 168 -17.17 -0.38 -35.80
CA VAL A 168 -17.35 0.40 -37.02
C VAL A 168 -17.79 -0.53 -38.18
N ILE A 169 -17.06 -1.60 -38.41
CA ILE A 169 -17.37 -2.57 -39.49
C ILE A 169 -18.75 -3.19 -39.27
N GLY A 170 -19.04 -3.69 -38.07
CA GLY A 170 -20.30 -4.30 -37.73
C GLY A 170 -21.48 -3.34 -37.87
N THR A 171 -21.28 -2.08 -37.46
CA THR A 171 -22.29 -1.02 -37.64
C THR A 171 -22.60 -0.77 -39.13
N PHE A 172 -21.57 -0.72 -39.97
CA PHE A 172 -21.78 -0.56 -41.42
C PHE A 172 -22.52 -1.74 -42.05
N ILE A 173 -22.22 -2.95 -41.64
CA ILE A 173 -22.88 -4.15 -42.15
C ILE A 173 -24.37 -4.17 -41.79
N VAL A 174 -24.72 -3.88 -40.52
CA VAL A 174 -26.07 -4.02 -39.99
C VAL A 174 -26.90 -2.75 -40.17
N ALA A 175 -26.30 -1.58 -40.39
CA ALA A 175 -27.03 -0.32 -40.59
C ALA A 175 -27.97 -0.35 -41.82
N ARG A 176 -27.56 -0.94 -42.94
CA ARG A 176 -28.40 -1.01 -44.16
C ARG A 176 -29.71 -1.80 -43.95
N PRO A 177 -29.75 -3.03 -43.39
CA PRO A 177 -31.01 -3.71 -43.13
C PRO A 177 -31.88 -2.94 -42.11
N VAL A 178 -31.30 -2.29 -41.10
CA VAL A 178 -32.03 -1.46 -40.13
C VAL A 178 -32.62 -0.22 -40.80
N GLU A 179 -31.88 0.46 -41.71
CA GLU A 179 -32.36 1.56 -42.51
C GLU A 179 -33.59 1.14 -43.37
N ALA A 180 -33.49 0.01 -44.06
CA ALA A 180 -34.59 -0.53 -44.88
C ALA A 180 -35.85 -0.83 -44.04
N LEU A 181 -35.65 -1.30 -42.80
CA LEU A 181 -36.72 -1.56 -41.83
C LEU A 181 -37.37 -0.24 -41.35
N LEU A 182 -36.57 0.74 -41.01
CA LEU A 182 -37.04 2.10 -40.60
C LEU A 182 -37.81 2.77 -41.73
N ALA A 183 -37.32 2.70 -42.97
CA ALA A 183 -38.01 3.25 -44.12
C ALA A 183 -39.38 2.61 -44.35
N LYS A 184 -39.48 1.28 -44.22
CA LYS A 184 -40.78 0.56 -44.27
C LYS A 184 -41.73 0.97 -43.16
N LEU A 185 -41.19 1.16 -41.95
CA LEU A 185 -41.98 1.57 -40.78
C LEU A 185 -42.56 2.96 -40.97
N VAL A 186 -41.75 3.93 -41.42
CA VAL A 186 -42.18 5.30 -41.69
C VAL A 186 -43.21 5.36 -42.80
N ALA A 187 -43.08 4.53 -43.82
CA ALA A 187 -44.06 4.44 -44.90
C ALA A 187 -45.42 3.88 -44.45
N ARG A 188 -45.43 2.97 -43.45
CA ARG A 188 -46.68 2.37 -42.92
C ARG A 188 -47.32 3.16 -41.79
N VAL A 189 -46.57 3.87 -41.00
CA VAL A 189 -47.01 4.57 -39.80
C VAL A 189 -46.62 6.04 -39.89
N PRO A 190 -47.52 6.95 -40.31
CA PRO A 190 -47.17 8.40 -40.50
C PRO A 190 -46.61 9.08 -39.22
N ARG A 191 -47.04 8.64 -38.05
CA ARG A 191 -46.48 9.11 -36.73
C ARG A 191 -45.00 8.75 -36.52
N ALA A 192 -44.50 7.73 -37.19
CA ALA A 192 -43.11 7.30 -37.13
C ALA A 192 -42.14 8.31 -37.85
N ARG A 193 -42.68 9.33 -38.54
CA ARG A 193 -41.85 10.44 -39.08
C ARG A 193 -41.00 11.16 -38.07
N VAL A 194 -41.38 11.11 -36.79
CA VAL A 194 -40.52 11.58 -35.68
C VAL A 194 -39.16 10.91 -35.70
N LEU A 195 -39.08 9.65 -36.13
CA LEU A 195 -37.81 8.90 -36.24
C LEU A 195 -36.87 9.45 -37.33
N THR A 196 -37.37 10.24 -38.23
CA THR A 196 -36.56 10.94 -39.30
C THR A 196 -36.14 12.35 -38.92
N SER A 197 -36.50 12.81 -37.72
CA SER A 197 -36.06 14.11 -37.18
C SER A 197 -34.55 14.15 -36.98
N PRO A 198 -33.86 15.26 -37.31
CA PRO A 198 -32.42 15.44 -37.06
C PRO A 198 -32.00 15.25 -35.58
N TRP A 199 -32.96 15.49 -34.68
CA TRP A 199 -32.75 15.34 -33.24
C TRP A 199 -32.88 13.87 -32.72
N THR A 200 -33.54 13.01 -33.48
CA THR A 200 -33.79 11.63 -33.06
C THR A 200 -32.54 10.81 -32.78
N PRO A 201 -31.43 10.89 -33.60
CA PRO A 201 -30.18 10.22 -33.28
C PRO A 201 -29.60 10.67 -31.97
N ALA A 202 -29.61 11.96 -31.70
CA ALA A 202 -29.07 12.52 -30.46
C ALA A 202 -29.92 12.11 -29.24
N VAL A 203 -31.23 12.15 -29.37
CA VAL A 203 -32.18 11.73 -28.31
C VAL A 203 -32.05 10.21 -28.03
N LEU A 204 -32.04 9.39 -29.10
CA LEU A 204 -31.87 7.96 -28.97
C LEU A 204 -30.51 7.59 -28.41
N ALA A 205 -29.43 8.20 -28.88
CA ALA A 205 -28.09 7.98 -28.35
C ALA A 205 -28.01 8.36 -26.87
N SER A 206 -28.59 9.51 -26.50
CA SER A 206 -28.62 9.94 -25.09
C SER A 206 -29.47 9.02 -24.23
N ALA A 207 -30.65 8.63 -24.70
CA ALA A 207 -31.53 7.70 -23.99
C ALA A 207 -30.89 6.32 -23.81
N MET A 208 -30.26 5.77 -24.86
CA MET A 208 -29.56 4.49 -24.80
C MET A 208 -28.33 4.57 -23.90
N LEU A 209 -27.56 5.66 -23.95
CA LEU A 209 -26.43 5.89 -23.08
C LEU A 209 -26.86 5.97 -21.62
N VAL A 210 -27.88 6.77 -21.33
CA VAL A 210 -28.43 6.91 -19.97
C VAL A 210 -28.99 5.59 -19.46
N THR A 211 -29.81 4.90 -20.27
CA THR A 211 -30.35 3.58 -19.92
C THR A 211 -29.25 2.55 -19.72
N GLY A 212 -28.27 2.51 -20.63
CA GLY A 212 -27.12 1.62 -20.54
C GLY A 212 -26.27 1.90 -19.30
N LEU A 213 -26.08 3.17 -18.94
CA LEU A 213 -25.38 3.58 -17.72
C LEU A 213 -26.18 3.18 -16.47
N ILE A 214 -27.50 3.39 -16.44
CA ILE A 214 -28.35 3.02 -15.31
C ILE A 214 -28.38 1.50 -15.14
N VAL A 215 -28.64 0.74 -16.21
CA VAL A 215 -28.69 -0.73 -16.16
C VAL A 215 -27.31 -1.30 -15.87
N GLY A 216 -26.27 -0.79 -16.53
CA GLY A 216 -24.89 -1.21 -16.27
C GLY A 216 -24.45 -0.90 -14.83
N ALA A 217 -24.80 0.27 -14.31
CA ALA A 217 -24.54 0.63 -12.93
C ALA A 217 -25.32 -0.26 -11.95
N ALA A 218 -26.59 -0.55 -12.24
CA ALA A 218 -27.42 -1.41 -11.40
C ALA A 218 -26.92 -2.86 -11.37
N LEU A 219 -26.54 -3.42 -12.52
CA LEU A 219 -26.01 -4.78 -12.63
C LEU A 219 -24.58 -4.92 -12.08
N ALA A 220 -23.75 -3.89 -12.27
CA ALA A 220 -22.38 -3.89 -11.81
C ALA A 220 -22.20 -3.17 -10.44
N TRP A 221 -23.27 -2.77 -9.78
CA TRP A 221 -23.22 -2.00 -8.55
C TRP A 221 -22.36 -2.63 -7.44
N PRO A 222 -22.43 -3.93 -7.19
CA PRO A 222 -21.56 -4.59 -6.22
C PRO A 222 -20.07 -4.42 -6.53
N THR A 223 -19.71 -4.42 -7.81
CA THR A 223 -18.32 -4.25 -8.29
C THR A 223 -17.94 -2.78 -8.46
N LEU A 224 -18.84 -1.96 -8.99
CA LEU A 224 -18.58 -0.53 -9.26
C LEU A 224 -18.26 0.26 -7.98
N ARG A 225 -18.94 -0.07 -6.88
CA ARG A 225 -18.68 0.58 -5.59
C ARG A 225 -17.29 0.25 -5.00
N LEU A 226 -16.64 -0.82 -5.49
CA LEU A 226 -15.29 -1.22 -5.09
C LEU A 226 -14.20 -0.53 -5.93
N LEU A 227 -14.57 0.04 -7.08
CA LEU A 227 -13.62 0.71 -7.96
C LEU A 227 -13.41 2.17 -7.55
N PRO A 228 -12.19 2.72 -7.68
CA PRO A 228 -11.89 4.12 -7.42
C PRO A 228 -12.43 5.03 -8.53
N LEU A 229 -13.75 4.99 -8.76
CA LEU A 229 -14.43 5.73 -9.85
C LEU A 229 -14.52 7.24 -9.59
N ARG A 230 -14.10 7.72 -8.44
CA ARG A 230 -14.20 9.13 -8.06
C ARG A 230 -13.55 10.05 -9.09
N GLY A 231 -12.33 9.76 -9.52
CA GLY A 231 -11.62 10.59 -10.50
C GLY A 231 -12.39 10.77 -11.82
N PRO A 232 -12.78 9.68 -12.50
CA PRO A 232 -13.62 9.76 -13.71
C PRO A 232 -14.94 10.50 -13.50
N VAL A 233 -15.61 10.29 -12.36
CA VAL A 233 -16.89 10.99 -12.06
C VAL A 233 -16.66 12.49 -11.88
N VAL A 234 -15.64 12.92 -11.16
CA VAL A 234 -15.29 14.33 -10.98
C VAL A 234 -14.99 15.00 -12.31
N VAL A 235 -14.24 14.34 -13.20
CA VAL A 235 -13.99 14.85 -14.56
C VAL A 235 -15.28 14.97 -15.37
N ALA A 236 -16.16 13.98 -15.30
CA ALA A 236 -17.47 14.04 -15.98
C ALA A 236 -18.34 15.20 -15.44
N VAL A 237 -18.40 15.38 -14.12
CA VAL A 237 -19.09 16.50 -13.47
C VAL A 237 -18.50 17.83 -13.92
N TRP A 238 -17.18 17.95 -13.99
CA TRP A 238 -16.51 19.14 -14.52
C TRP A 238 -16.87 19.45 -15.97
N LEU A 239 -16.92 18.43 -16.84
CA LEU A 239 -17.34 18.60 -18.24
C LEU A 239 -18.79 19.08 -18.36
N VAL A 240 -19.68 18.57 -17.52
CA VAL A 240 -21.09 19.03 -17.46
C VAL A 240 -21.17 20.50 -17.03
N PHE A 241 -20.45 20.87 -15.98
CA PHE A 241 -20.38 22.26 -15.53
C PHE A 241 -19.69 23.16 -16.57
N LEU A 242 -18.65 22.68 -17.27
CA LEU A 242 -17.99 23.39 -18.34
C LEU A 242 -18.97 23.72 -19.48
N ALA A 243 -19.80 22.76 -19.88
CA ALA A 243 -20.86 22.99 -20.87
C ALA A 243 -21.88 24.04 -20.40
N GLY A 244 -22.28 23.98 -19.12
CA GLY A 244 -23.19 24.97 -18.52
C GLY A 244 -22.57 26.35 -18.37
N THR A 245 -21.29 26.43 -18.00
CA THR A 245 -20.57 27.71 -17.79
C THR A 245 -19.99 28.31 -19.07
N TRP A 246 -20.04 27.62 -20.20
CA TRP A 246 -19.53 28.10 -21.48
C TRP A 246 -20.16 29.41 -21.94
N ARG A 247 -21.52 29.50 -21.94
CA ARG A 247 -22.24 30.74 -22.31
C ARG A 247 -21.97 31.89 -21.33
N PRO A 248 -22.07 31.70 -19.99
CA PRO A 248 -21.65 32.71 -19.01
C PRO A 248 -20.20 33.17 -19.22
N GLY A 249 -19.23 32.26 -19.38
CA GLY A 249 -17.82 32.58 -19.58
C GLY A 249 -17.59 33.45 -20.79
N ARG A 250 -18.21 33.11 -21.94
CA ARG A 250 -18.15 33.92 -23.14
C ARG A 250 -18.73 35.33 -22.96
N ARG A 251 -19.84 35.47 -22.21
CA ARG A 251 -20.44 36.75 -21.88
C ARG A 251 -19.52 37.62 -21.03
N VAL A 252 -18.86 37.02 -20.02
CA VAL A 252 -17.88 37.73 -19.19
C VAL A 252 -16.72 38.26 -20.03
N VAL A 253 -16.13 37.41 -20.85
CA VAL A 253 -15.00 37.80 -21.72
C VAL A 253 -15.43 38.88 -22.73
N ALA A 254 -16.60 38.76 -23.36
CA ALA A 254 -17.12 39.75 -24.28
C ALA A 254 -17.37 41.11 -23.62
N ARG A 255 -17.92 41.12 -22.40
CA ARG A 255 -18.10 42.37 -21.63
C ARG A 255 -16.78 43.02 -21.27
N LEU A 256 -15.79 42.22 -20.78
CA LEU A 256 -14.44 42.72 -20.47
C LEU A 256 -13.73 43.25 -21.74
N ALA A 257 -13.91 42.60 -22.87
CA ALA A 257 -13.35 43.05 -24.14
C ALA A 257 -13.95 44.40 -24.64
N ALA A 258 -15.21 44.69 -24.30
CA ALA A 258 -15.88 45.95 -24.63
C ALA A 258 -15.43 47.14 -23.76
N TRP A 259 -14.71 46.89 -22.68
CA TRP A 259 -14.23 47.95 -21.78
C TRP A 259 -13.04 48.69 -22.38
N ARG A 260 -12.88 50.00 -22.04
CA ARG A 260 -11.68 50.77 -22.39
C ARG A 260 -10.43 50.10 -21.87
N PRO A 261 -9.29 50.07 -22.59
CA PRO A 261 -8.07 49.34 -22.19
C PRO A 261 -7.64 49.57 -20.75
N ARG A 262 -7.66 50.85 -20.26
CA ARG A 262 -7.29 51.16 -18.86
C ARG A 262 -8.21 50.49 -17.84
N ARG A 263 -9.55 50.47 -18.06
CA ARG A 263 -10.51 49.79 -17.16
C ARG A 263 -10.36 48.27 -17.20
N ARG A 264 -10.06 47.71 -18.36
CA ARG A 264 -9.80 46.29 -18.55
C ARG A 264 -8.54 45.85 -17.80
N ILE A 265 -7.43 46.63 -17.93
CA ILE A 265 -6.19 46.37 -17.21
C ILE A 265 -6.42 46.48 -15.69
N ALA A 266 -7.08 47.55 -15.26
CA ALA A 266 -7.40 47.73 -13.84
C ALA A 266 -8.24 46.60 -13.27
N ALA A 267 -9.23 46.08 -13.99
CA ALA A 267 -10.04 44.95 -13.58
C ALA A 267 -9.25 43.65 -13.55
N LEU A 268 -8.39 43.38 -14.55
CA LEU A 268 -7.50 42.22 -14.57
C LEU A 268 -6.50 42.25 -13.39
N VAL A 269 -5.89 43.41 -13.15
CA VAL A 269 -4.97 43.60 -12.02
C VAL A 269 -5.72 43.43 -10.68
N GLY A 270 -6.92 43.99 -10.56
CA GLY A 270 -7.77 43.86 -9.37
C GLY A 270 -8.18 42.41 -9.10
N VAL A 271 -8.65 41.68 -10.13
CA VAL A 271 -9.04 40.28 -10.02
C VAL A 271 -7.81 39.41 -9.71
N SER A 272 -6.69 39.63 -10.39
CA SER A 272 -5.45 38.90 -10.11
C SER A 272 -4.93 39.19 -8.71
N GLY A 273 -4.96 40.44 -8.26
CA GLY A 273 -4.57 40.82 -6.90
C GLY A 273 -5.50 40.23 -5.84
N ALA A 274 -6.82 40.25 -6.07
CA ALA A 274 -7.79 39.62 -5.18
C ALA A 274 -7.61 38.08 -5.13
N THR A 275 -7.35 37.45 -6.27
CA THR A 275 -7.07 36.03 -6.35
C THR A 275 -5.78 35.67 -5.60
N LEU A 276 -4.73 36.49 -5.77
CA LEU A 276 -3.46 36.32 -5.08
C LEU A 276 -3.64 36.51 -3.57
N MET A 277 -4.36 37.53 -3.13
CA MET A 277 -4.67 37.76 -1.70
C MET A 277 -5.49 36.61 -1.12
N LEU A 278 -6.48 36.10 -1.84
CA LEU A 278 -7.27 34.96 -1.42
C LEU A 278 -6.39 33.68 -1.34
N LEU A 279 -5.50 33.48 -2.33
CA LEU A 279 -4.54 32.40 -2.30
C LEU A 279 -3.64 32.50 -1.07
N VAL A 280 -3.05 33.66 -0.81
CA VAL A 280 -2.20 33.89 0.35
C VAL A 280 -3.00 33.67 1.65
N ALA A 281 -4.21 34.20 1.77
CA ALA A 281 -5.06 33.98 2.94
C ALA A 281 -5.41 32.51 3.14
N LEU A 282 -5.76 31.79 2.08
CA LEU A 282 -6.05 30.35 2.14
C LEU A 282 -4.78 29.54 2.50
N VAL A 283 -3.64 29.91 1.93
CA VAL A 283 -2.35 29.28 2.24
C VAL A 283 -1.99 29.49 3.70
N VAL A 284 -2.05 30.72 4.19
CA VAL A 284 -1.70 31.06 5.59
C VAL A 284 -2.67 30.39 6.57
N THR A 285 -3.97 30.34 6.26
CA THR A 285 -4.98 29.81 7.18
C THR A 285 -5.15 28.29 7.10
N THR A 286 -4.76 27.65 6.00
CA THR A 286 -4.95 26.22 5.77
C THR A 286 -3.63 25.47 5.58
N GLY A 287 -2.61 26.13 5.06
CA GLY A 287 -1.33 25.49 4.70
C GLY A 287 -0.57 24.88 5.88
N ASN A 288 -0.69 25.48 7.06
CA ASN A 288 -0.08 24.95 8.29
C ASN A 288 -0.93 23.90 9.00
N SER A 289 -2.10 23.54 8.46
CA SER A 289 -2.95 22.48 9.02
C SER A 289 -2.71 21.18 8.29
N ALA A 290 -1.90 20.30 8.88
CA ALA A 290 -1.64 18.97 8.32
C ALA A 290 -2.93 18.22 7.98
N SER A 291 -3.92 18.25 8.84
CA SER A 291 -5.23 17.60 8.63
C SER A 291 -5.99 18.18 7.43
N THR A 292 -5.99 19.52 7.26
CA THR A 292 -6.65 20.16 6.11
C THR A 292 -5.93 19.85 4.79
N MET A 293 -4.58 19.83 4.80
CA MET A 293 -3.80 19.49 3.61
C MET A 293 -3.92 18.00 3.24
N LYS A 294 -3.97 17.10 4.22
CA LYS A 294 -4.27 15.68 4.01
C LYS A 294 -5.66 15.50 3.40
N ALA A 295 -6.68 16.15 3.96
CA ALA A 295 -8.04 16.12 3.41
C ALA A 295 -8.09 16.68 1.97
N ALA A 296 -7.39 17.80 1.69
CA ALA A 296 -7.33 18.38 0.36
C ALA A 296 -6.62 17.45 -0.64
N SER A 297 -5.50 16.85 -0.26
CA SER A 297 -4.74 15.92 -1.12
C SER A 297 -5.56 14.68 -1.49
N ARG A 298 -6.39 14.19 -0.56
CA ARG A 298 -7.15 12.94 -0.70
C ARG A 298 -8.54 13.15 -1.29
N TYR A 299 -9.22 14.25 -0.93
CA TYR A 299 -10.61 14.52 -1.26
C TYR A 299 -10.84 15.74 -2.15
N THR A 300 -9.82 16.30 -2.77
CA THR A 300 -9.97 17.32 -3.81
C THR A 300 -9.83 16.64 -5.18
N GLY A 301 -10.86 16.77 -6.01
CA GLY A 301 -10.98 16.03 -7.26
C GLY A 301 -10.01 16.47 -8.34
N LEU A 302 -10.34 17.57 -9.05
CA LEU A 302 -9.50 18.09 -10.16
C LEU A 302 -8.18 18.67 -9.67
N GLY A 303 -8.21 19.36 -8.54
CA GLY A 303 -7.06 20.01 -7.94
C GLY A 303 -6.21 19.11 -7.03
N GLY A 304 -6.59 17.85 -6.82
CA GLY A 304 -5.87 16.92 -5.95
C GLY A 304 -4.39 16.77 -6.30
N PRO A 305 -4.00 16.60 -7.57
CA PRO A 305 -2.59 16.60 -7.98
C PRO A 305 -1.86 17.91 -7.64
N LEU A 306 -2.54 19.05 -7.79
CA LEU A 306 -1.98 20.35 -7.43
C LEU A 306 -1.82 20.48 -5.90
N ALA A 307 -2.81 20.05 -5.12
CA ALA A 307 -2.73 20.04 -3.66
C ALA A 307 -1.58 19.15 -3.17
N ARG A 308 -1.35 18.00 -3.79
CA ARG A 308 -0.18 17.16 -3.51
C ARG A 308 1.13 17.82 -3.91
N GLY A 309 1.18 18.46 -5.07
CA GLY A 309 2.37 19.19 -5.52
C GLY A 309 2.71 20.38 -4.62
N LEU A 310 1.69 21.11 -4.12
CA LEU A 310 1.88 22.17 -3.14
C LEU A 310 2.46 21.64 -1.83
N ARG A 311 1.96 20.51 -1.37
CA ARG A 311 2.44 19.87 -0.14
C ARG A 311 3.87 19.36 -0.28
N ARG A 312 4.28 18.90 -1.46
CA ARG A 312 5.58 18.26 -1.68
C ARG A 312 6.67 19.22 -2.13
N GLY A 313 6.38 20.31 -2.77
CA GLY A 313 7.44 21.03 -3.46
C GLY A 313 7.23 22.54 -3.67
N LEU A 314 6.18 23.15 -3.14
CA LEU A 314 6.12 24.60 -3.17
C LEU A 314 6.95 25.15 -2.02
N LEU A 315 8.03 25.87 -2.33
CA LEU A 315 9.03 26.40 -1.40
C LEU A 315 10.05 25.36 -0.89
N ASP A 316 10.23 24.25 -1.57
CA ASP A 316 11.34 23.34 -1.44
C ASP A 316 12.64 24.05 -1.85
N LEU A 317 13.43 24.48 -0.88
CA LEU A 317 14.59 25.34 -1.12
C LEU A 317 15.85 24.56 -1.50
N ASP A 318 15.98 23.34 -1.02
CA ASP A 318 17.12 22.44 -1.29
C ASP A 318 16.85 21.42 -2.38
N ARG A 319 15.59 21.31 -2.85
CA ARG A 319 15.12 20.48 -3.98
C ARG A 319 15.16 18.97 -3.74
N ASP A 320 14.90 18.56 -2.52
CA ASP A 320 14.79 17.17 -2.15
C ASP A 320 13.37 16.57 -2.41
N GLY A 321 12.40 17.41 -2.75
CA GLY A 321 11.01 17.02 -3.04
C GLY A 321 10.05 17.18 -1.86
N TYR A 322 10.53 17.72 -0.74
CA TYR A 322 9.75 18.02 0.46
C TYR A 322 9.82 19.50 0.81
N SER A 323 9.02 19.94 1.74
CA SER A 323 9.02 21.35 2.21
C SER A 323 8.47 21.43 3.61
N ARG A 324 8.98 22.35 4.39
CA ARG A 324 8.43 22.69 5.71
C ARG A 324 6.99 23.20 5.65
N PHE A 325 6.61 23.78 4.50
CA PHE A 325 5.30 24.37 4.29
C PHE A 325 4.27 23.34 3.80
N PHE A 326 2.98 23.68 3.91
CA PHE A 326 1.84 22.84 3.47
C PHE A 326 1.81 21.43 4.05
N ALA A 327 2.33 21.30 5.28
CA ALA A 327 2.47 20.00 5.94
C ALA A 327 3.29 18.98 5.11
N GLY A 328 4.31 19.46 4.42
CA GLY A 328 5.25 18.62 3.65
C GLY A 328 6.11 17.74 4.54
N GLY A 329 6.35 18.19 5.79
CA GLY A 329 7.00 17.36 6.81
C GLY A 329 8.51 17.55 6.90
N ASP A 330 9.10 18.35 6.02
CA ASP A 330 10.51 18.69 6.07
C ASP A 330 10.83 19.52 7.31
N CYS A 331 11.85 19.16 8.05
CA CYS A 331 12.28 19.86 9.25
C CYS A 331 13.47 20.79 9.00
N ASP A 332 14.17 20.66 7.86
CA ASP A 332 15.24 21.57 7.44
C ASP A 332 15.29 21.78 5.91
N ASP A 333 14.45 22.65 5.36
CA ASP A 333 14.42 23.08 3.95
C ASP A 333 15.76 23.62 3.38
N GLY A 334 16.83 23.57 4.10
CA GLY A 334 18.15 24.03 3.67
C GLY A 334 19.17 22.90 3.49
N ASP A 335 18.81 21.66 3.86
CA ASP A 335 19.67 20.49 3.76
C ASP A 335 18.94 19.32 3.11
N ALA A 336 19.20 19.08 1.84
CA ALA A 336 18.59 18.01 1.04
C ALA A 336 18.84 16.58 1.56
N SER A 337 19.58 16.40 2.65
CA SER A 337 19.73 15.12 3.35
C SER A 337 18.77 14.97 4.53
N VAL A 338 17.98 16.01 4.84
CA VAL A 338 17.06 16.08 5.99
C VAL A 338 15.64 16.28 5.47
N HIS A 339 14.90 15.17 5.29
CA HIS A 339 13.54 15.17 4.75
C HIS A 339 12.76 13.91 5.16
N PRO A 340 11.44 13.91 5.15
CA PRO A 340 10.65 12.70 5.38
C PRO A 340 11.08 11.56 4.47
N GLY A 341 11.48 10.43 5.06
CA GLY A 341 11.95 9.27 4.32
C GLY A 341 13.46 9.25 4.03
N ALA A 342 14.22 10.25 4.48
CA ALA A 342 15.68 10.15 4.51
C ALA A 342 16.11 8.99 5.41
N ALA A 343 17.30 8.44 5.14
CA ALA A 343 17.88 7.42 6.01
C ALA A 343 18.45 8.09 7.26
N GLU A 344 18.05 7.61 8.42
CA GLU A 344 18.53 8.10 9.70
C GLU A 344 19.98 7.68 9.95
N ILE A 345 20.80 8.62 10.40
CA ILE A 345 22.20 8.39 10.78
C ILE A 345 22.29 8.44 12.31
N PRO A 346 22.41 7.29 12.98
CA PRO A 346 22.34 7.23 14.42
C PRO A 346 23.45 8.02 15.13
N ASP A 347 23.09 8.67 16.23
CA ASP A 347 24.02 9.34 17.16
C ASP A 347 24.81 10.51 16.53
N ASP A 348 24.24 11.24 15.56
CA ASP A 348 24.89 12.39 14.94
C ASP A 348 24.29 13.76 15.35
N GLY A 349 23.21 13.73 16.11
CA GLY A 349 22.53 14.93 16.63
C GLY A 349 21.56 15.57 15.63
N ILE A 350 21.33 14.96 14.46
CA ILE A 350 20.42 15.42 13.41
C ILE A 350 19.28 14.41 13.25
N ASP A 351 18.06 14.88 13.09
CA ASP A 351 16.88 14.07 12.73
C ASP A 351 16.72 14.14 11.21
N GLN A 352 17.39 13.23 10.47
CA GLN A 352 17.39 13.28 9.01
C GLN A 352 16.02 12.98 8.43
N ASN A 353 15.25 12.09 9.05
CA ASN A 353 13.94 11.68 8.52
C ASN A 353 12.78 12.53 9.07
N CYS A 354 13.07 13.52 9.90
CA CYS A 354 12.11 14.41 10.54
C CYS A 354 11.10 13.67 11.44
N ILE A 355 11.54 12.58 12.12
CA ILE A 355 10.67 11.71 12.88
C ILE A 355 11.32 11.29 14.20
N GLY A 356 10.88 11.87 15.29
CA GLY A 356 11.24 11.38 16.62
C GLY A 356 12.59 11.82 17.16
N GLY A 357 13.31 12.65 16.42
CA GLY A 357 14.65 13.11 16.74
C GLY A 357 15.74 12.11 16.33
N ASP A 358 17.00 12.50 16.47
CA ASP A 358 18.15 11.62 16.17
C ASP A 358 18.01 10.26 16.87
N THR A 359 18.11 9.20 16.09
CA THR A 359 17.98 7.83 16.60
C THR A 359 19.25 7.40 17.32
N THR A 360 19.10 6.82 18.48
CA THR A 360 20.22 6.16 19.16
C THR A 360 20.27 4.70 18.74
N LEU A 361 21.48 4.18 18.52
CA LEU A 361 21.66 2.75 18.26
C LEU A 361 21.08 1.93 19.41
N ALA A 362 20.01 1.18 19.11
CA ALA A 362 19.32 0.42 20.13
C ALA A 362 20.24 -0.65 20.74
N PRO A 363 20.16 -0.87 22.03
CA PRO A 363 20.79 -2.02 22.65
C PRO A 363 20.12 -3.32 22.21
N ALA A 364 20.92 -4.34 22.17
CA ALA A 364 20.76 -5.77 22.13
C ALA A 364 19.38 -6.42 21.85
N PRO A 365 19.42 -7.64 21.29
CA PRO A 365 18.24 -8.38 20.85
C PRO A 365 17.26 -8.64 22.00
N HIS A 366 15.99 -8.72 21.62
CA HIS A 366 14.88 -9.10 22.46
C HIS A 366 15.17 -10.48 23.11
N GLU A 367 15.49 -10.50 24.39
CA GLU A 367 15.57 -11.76 25.14
C GLU A 367 14.17 -12.17 25.56
N LEU A 368 13.76 -13.37 25.16
CA LEU A 368 12.50 -13.95 25.61
C LEU A 368 12.55 -14.19 27.12
N SER A 369 11.55 -13.71 27.82
CA SER A 369 11.34 -13.95 29.25
C SER A 369 10.01 -14.65 29.46
N PHE A 370 10.05 -15.76 30.18
CA PHE A 370 8.88 -16.56 30.49
C PHE A 370 8.51 -16.45 31.97
N ALA A 371 7.24 -16.19 32.22
CA ALA A 371 6.69 -16.15 33.55
C ALA A 371 6.42 -17.58 34.06
N SER A 372 6.48 -17.78 35.38
CA SER A 372 5.99 -18.99 35.99
C SER A 372 4.48 -19.12 35.75
N LEU A 373 4.03 -20.33 35.46
CA LEU A 373 2.61 -20.60 35.27
C LEU A 373 1.84 -20.45 36.58
N PRO A 374 0.65 -19.85 36.56
CA PRO A 374 -0.20 -19.75 37.74
C PRO A 374 -0.61 -21.15 38.25
N PRO A 375 -0.82 -21.29 39.56
CA PRO A 375 -1.41 -22.51 40.11
C PRO A 375 -2.79 -22.79 39.50
N GLY A 376 -3.06 -24.02 39.13
CA GLY A 376 -4.34 -24.43 38.52
C GLY A 376 -4.33 -24.54 36.99
N VAL A 377 -3.29 -24.08 36.31
CA VAL A 377 -3.09 -24.35 34.87
C VAL A 377 -2.69 -25.83 34.71
N PRO A 378 -3.47 -26.65 33.95
CA PRO A 378 -3.13 -28.07 33.79
C PRO A 378 -1.82 -28.24 33.03
N ALA A 379 -0.90 -29.02 33.59
CA ALA A 379 0.39 -29.32 32.95
C ALA A 379 0.24 -30.16 31.67
N ASP A 380 -0.87 -30.91 31.57
CA ASP A 380 -1.24 -31.76 30.43
C ASP A 380 -2.30 -31.11 29.52
N ALA A 381 -2.45 -29.79 29.58
CA ALA A 381 -3.45 -29.07 28.78
C ALA A 381 -3.28 -29.31 27.29
N ASN A 382 -4.40 -29.54 26.61
CA ASN A 382 -4.50 -29.47 25.16
C ASN A 382 -4.49 -27.99 24.68
N ILE A 383 -4.18 -27.75 23.44
CA ILE A 383 -4.19 -26.39 22.83
C ILE A 383 -5.04 -26.43 21.58
N VAL A 384 -5.98 -25.49 21.47
CA VAL A 384 -6.78 -25.24 20.26
C VAL A 384 -6.55 -23.78 19.83
N LEU A 385 -5.98 -23.61 18.65
CA LEU A 385 -5.82 -22.30 17.99
C LEU A 385 -6.88 -22.18 16.90
N LEU A 386 -7.79 -21.23 17.05
CA LEU A 386 -8.81 -20.90 16.05
C LEU A 386 -8.42 -19.58 15.38
N THR A 387 -8.14 -19.63 14.09
CA THR A 387 -7.92 -18.45 13.25
C THR A 387 -9.11 -18.30 12.30
N ILE A 388 -9.70 -17.12 12.25
CA ILE A 388 -10.90 -16.86 11.46
C ILE A 388 -10.58 -15.73 10.50
N ASP A 389 -10.67 -16.01 9.19
CA ASP A 389 -10.28 -15.08 8.14
C ASP A 389 -11.09 -13.78 8.22
N THR A 390 -10.47 -12.66 7.94
CA THR A 390 -11.05 -11.31 7.88
C THR A 390 -11.83 -10.85 9.12
N THR A 391 -11.70 -11.49 10.27
CA THR A 391 -12.56 -11.23 11.43
C THR A 391 -12.16 -9.97 12.18
N ARG A 392 -13.07 -8.99 12.18
CA ARG A 392 -12.93 -7.72 12.88
C ARG A 392 -13.33 -7.82 14.35
N ALA A 393 -12.57 -7.19 15.24
CA ALA A 393 -12.91 -7.13 16.66
C ALA A 393 -14.24 -6.37 16.89
N ASP A 394 -14.45 -5.25 16.20
CA ASP A 394 -15.65 -4.40 16.36
C ASP A 394 -16.92 -4.99 15.73
N HIS A 395 -16.87 -6.23 15.22
CA HIS A 395 -18.03 -7.03 14.82
C HIS A 395 -18.38 -8.15 15.82
N LEU A 396 -17.75 -8.18 16.98
CA LEU A 396 -18.10 -9.09 18.08
C LEU A 396 -18.75 -8.34 19.25
N LYS A 397 -19.79 -8.92 19.84
CA LYS A 397 -20.52 -8.33 20.97
C LYS A 397 -19.64 -8.12 22.19
N SER A 398 -18.72 -9.03 22.46
CA SER A 398 -17.72 -8.90 23.54
C SER A 398 -16.79 -7.70 23.35
N TYR A 399 -16.65 -7.14 22.13
CA TYR A 399 -15.93 -5.92 21.83
C TYR A 399 -16.83 -4.69 21.63
N GLY A 400 -18.13 -4.81 21.93
CA GLY A 400 -19.08 -3.70 21.89
C GLY A 400 -19.96 -3.62 20.65
N TYR A 401 -19.94 -4.63 19.78
CA TYR A 401 -20.84 -4.67 18.63
C TYR A 401 -22.31 -4.86 19.06
N SER A 402 -23.22 -4.23 18.35
CA SER A 402 -24.65 -4.28 18.69
C SER A 402 -25.34 -5.58 18.24
N ARG A 403 -24.80 -6.26 17.23
CA ARG A 403 -25.35 -7.50 16.67
C ARG A 403 -24.74 -8.73 17.33
N ASP A 404 -25.49 -9.80 17.35
CA ASP A 404 -25.11 -11.10 17.97
C ASP A 404 -24.47 -12.00 16.89
N THR A 405 -23.31 -11.59 16.42
CA THR A 405 -22.61 -12.24 15.29
C THR A 405 -21.86 -13.52 15.72
N MET A 406 -21.22 -13.52 16.90
CA MET A 406 -20.38 -14.66 17.34
C MET A 406 -20.65 -15.04 18.81
N PRO A 407 -21.87 -15.47 19.20
CA PRO A 407 -22.22 -15.73 20.59
C PRO A 407 -21.44 -16.87 21.25
N ASN A 408 -21.00 -17.90 20.53
CA ASN A 408 -20.19 -18.96 21.12
C ASN A 408 -18.76 -18.48 21.42
N VAL A 409 -18.18 -17.67 20.54
CA VAL A 409 -16.89 -17.00 20.74
C VAL A 409 -17.00 -15.98 21.89
N ASP A 410 -18.10 -15.21 21.97
CA ASP A 410 -18.37 -14.29 23.07
C ASP A 410 -18.49 -15.02 24.43
N GLN A 411 -19.07 -16.24 24.46
CA GLN A 411 -19.07 -17.08 25.68
C GLN A 411 -17.66 -17.53 26.07
N LEU A 412 -16.79 -17.87 25.11
CA LEU A 412 -15.40 -18.20 25.39
C LEU A 412 -14.64 -16.96 25.88
N ALA A 413 -14.91 -15.80 25.32
CA ALA A 413 -14.36 -14.53 25.80
C ALA A 413 -14.76 -14.22 27.24
N ALA A 414 -16.00 -14.51 27.61
CA ALA A 414 -16.51 -14.35 28.97
C ALA A 414 -15.90 -15.33 29.98
N GLN A 415 -15.29 -16.44 29.49
CA GLN A 415 -14.62 -17.47 30.30
C GLN A 415 -13.09 -17.39 30.21
N GLY A 416 -12.54 -16.42 29.52
CA GLY A 416 -11.12 -16.25 29.28
C GLY A 416 -10.64 -14.81 29.43
N VAL A 417 -9.44 -14.56 28.97
CA VAL A 417 -8.85 -13.23 28.90
C VAL A 417 -9.06 -12.67 27.48
N ARG A 418 -9.83 -11.59 27.39
CA ARG A 418 -10.06 -10.87 26.15
C ARG A 418 -9.13 -9.65 26.08
N PHE A 419 -8.27 -9.60 25.08
CA PHE A 419 -7.41 -8.44 24.85
C PHE A 419 -8.19 -7.34 24.14
N ALA A 420 -8.39 -6.19 24.79
CA ALA A 420 -9.07 -5.02 24.20
C ALA A 420 -8.27 -4.44 23.03
N ASN A 421 -6.96 -4.64 23.03
CA ASN A 421 -6.00 -4.19 22.03
C ASN A 421 -5.33 -5.40 21.35
N GLY A 422 -6.13 -6.26 20.71
CA GLY A 422 -5.67 -7.36 19.85
C GLY A 422 -5.38 -6.87 18.43
N TRP A 423 -4.20 -7.20 17.88
CA TRP A 423 -3.77 -6.67 16.62
C TRP A 423 -3.12 -7.71 15.71
N ALA A 424 -3.53 -7.69 14.44
CA ALA A 424 -2.79 -8.32 13.36
C ALA A 424 -1.55 -7.49 12.99
N HIS A 425 -0.47 -8.15 12.66
CA HIS A 425 0.76 -7.47 12.21
C HIS A 425 0.73 -7.09 10.72
N ALA A 426 -0.20 -7.64 9.96
CA ALA A 426 -0.41 -7.36 8.55
C ALA A 426 -1.90 -7.47 8.19
N PRO A 427 -2.34 -6.82 7.10
CA PRO A 427 -3.75 -6.75 6.72
C PRO A 427 -4.18 -7.87 5.76
N SER A 428 -3.47 -8.99 5.70
CA SER A 428 -3.78 -10.09 4.78
C SER A 428 -3.25 -11.42 5.27
N THR A 429 -3.94 -12.51 4.95
CA THR A 429 -3.59 -13.91 5.26
C THR A 429 -2.17 -14.25 4.82
N ARG A 430 -1.74 -13.73 3.65
CA ARG A 430 -0.40 -13.92 3.08
C ARG A 430 0.73 -13.60 4.06
N TYR A 431 0.55 -12.60 4.89
CA TYR A 431 1.58 -12.11 5.82
C TYR A 431 1.25 -12.40 7.28
N SER A 432 -0.04 -12.37 7.65
CA SER A 432 -0.45 -12.58 9.04
C SER A 432 -0.32 -14.03 9.48
N MET A 433 -0.68 -15.00 8.62
CA MET A 433 -0.61 -16.41 9.00
C MET A 433 0.82 -16.92 9.20
N PRO A 434 1.80 -16.62 8.30
CA PRO A 434 3.20 -16.89 8.59
C PRO A 434 3.69 -16.26 9.91
N ALA A 435 3.27 -15.04 10.21
CA ALA A 435 3.63 -14.35 11.45
C ALA A 435 3.04 -15.04 12.69
N ILE A 436 1.77 -15.48 12.64
CA ILE A 436 1.13 -16.28 13.70
C ILE A 436 1.91 -17.58 13.95
N LEU A 437 2.21 -18.32 12.87
CA LEU A 437 2.81 -19.63 12.98
C LEU A 437 4.27 -19.58 13.44
N THR A 438 5.02 -18.53 13.08
CA THR A 438 6.47 -18.46 13.35
C THR A 438 6.85 -17.50 14.47
N GLY A 439 5.92 -16.66 14.97
CA GLY A 439 6.23 -15.64 15.96
C GLY A 439 7.17 -14.53 15.44
N ARG A 440 7.24 -14.34 14.11
CA ARG A 440 8.09 -13.33 13.46
C ARG A 440 7.26 -12.25 12.80
N LEU A 441 7.77 -11.02 12.78
CA LEU A 441 7.10 -9.95 12.07
C LEU A 441 6.96 -10.28 10.57
N PRO A 442 5.90 -9.82 9.89
CA PRO A 442 5.54 -10.24 8.53
C PRO A 442 6.67 -10.16 7.51
N LEU A 443 7.48 -9.10 7.53
CA LEU A 443 8.58 -8.93 6.57
C LEU A 443 9.90 -9.60 7.04
N ASP A 444 9.94 -10.08 8.29
CA ASP A 444 11.10 -10.75 8.89
C ASP A 444 10.96 -12.29 8.89
N VAL A 445 9.81 -12.81 8.43
CA VAL A 445 9.61 -14.25 8.26
C VAL A 445 10.59 -14.81 7.23
N PHE A 446 11.15 -15.98 7.50
CA PHE A 446 12.04 -16.66 6.56
C PHE A 446 11.22 -17.27 5.40
N TYR A 447 11.02 -16.48 4.35
CA TYR A 447 10.27 -16.88 3.18
C TYR A 447 11.08 -17.60 2.13
N ASP A 448 10.46 -18.61 1.50
CA ASP A 448 10.92 -19.20 0.24
C ASP A 448 10.38 -18.34 -0.92
N THR A 449 11.24 -17.50 -1.47
CA THR A 449 10.90 -16.58 -2.55
C THR A 449 10.87 -17.23 -3.94
N ALA A 450 11.15 -18.54 -4.04
CA ALA A 450 11.03 -19.28 -5.29
C ALA A 450 9.57 -19.35 -5.79
N ILE A 451 8.60 -19.21 -4.88
CA ILE A 451 7.18 -19.11 -5.23
C ILE A 451 6.82 -17.64 -5.36
N GLU A 452 6.65 -17.18 -6.59
CA GLU A 452 6.34 -15.79 -6.87
C GLU A 452 4.97 -15.38 -6.30
N GLY A 453 4.93 -14.18 -5.74
CA GLY A 453 3.69 -13.55 -5.26
C GLY A 453 3.25 -13.99 -3.87
N TRP A 454 3.18 -15.29 -3.59
CA TRP A 454 2.72 -15.87 -2.32
C TRP A 454 3.74 -16.85 -1.76
N PRO A 455 4.81 -16.36 -1.12
CA PRO A 455 5.94 -17.19 -0.72
C PRO A 455 5.57 -18.17 0.39
N GLY A 456 6.21 -19.34 0.37
CA GLY A 456 6.14 -20.32 1.45
C GLY A 456 7.15 -20.07 2.54
N LEU A 457 7.21 -20.94 3.55
CA LEU A 457 8.22 -20.90 4.61
C LEU A 457 9.49 -21.61 4.16
N LEU A 458 10.65 -21.11 4.56
CA LEU A 458 11.90 -21.86 4.50
C LEU A 458 11.92 -22.94 5.62
N PRO A 459 12.65 -24.06 5.46
CA PRO A 459 12.76 -25.10 6.49
C PRO A 459 13.28 -24.59 7.84
N ARG A 460 14.04 -23.48 7.86
CA ARG A 460 14.54 -22.86 9.09
C ARG A 460 13.52 -21.98 9.81
N ALA A 461 12.35 -21.74 9.24
CA ALA A 461 11.29 -20.97 9.88
C ALA A 461 10.57 -21.87 10.88
N THR A 462 10.97 -21.83 12.14
CA THR A 462 10.36 -22.65 13.21
C THR A 462 8.90 -22.25 13.44
N THR A 463 8.01 -23.24 13.45
CA THR A 463 6.56 -23.07 13.66
C THR A 463 6.12 -23.42 15.07
N ILE A 464 4.91 -23.00 15.44
CA ILE A 464 4.26 -23.40 16.71
C ILE A 464 4.25 -24.94 16.86
N ALA A 465 3.92 -25.67 15.79
CA ALA A 465 3.86 -27.13 15.83
C ALA A 465 5.22 -27.77 16.12
N GLU A 466 6.30 -27.22 15.51
CA GLU A 466 7.67 -27.71 15.79
C GLU A 466 8.11 -27.41 17.23
N VAL A 467 7.63 -26.33 17.84
CA VAL A 467 7.92 -26.03 19.25
C VAL A 467 7.16 -26.97 20.21
N LEU A 468 5.92 -27.32 19.87
CA LEU A 468 5.05 -28.10 20.72
C LEU A 468 5.26 -29.63 20.58
N LYS A 469 5.62 -30.10 19.41
CA LYS A 469 5.80 -31.54 19.13
C LYS A 469 6.80 -32.24 20.05
N PRO A 470 7.99 -31.67 20.35
CA PRO A 470 8.93 -32.28 21.28
C PRO A 470 8.41 -32.40 22.74
N LEU A 471 7.35 -31.67 23.08
CA LEU A 471 6.69 -31.72 24.40
C LEU A 471 5.59 -32.78 24.49
N GLY A 472 5.50 -33.64 23.47
CA GLY A 472 4.55 -34.78 23.44
C GLY A 472 3.14 -34.42 22.94
N PHE A 473 2.98 -33.28 22.25
CA PHE A 473 1.71 -32.97 21.58
C PHE A 473 1.58 -33.74 20.27
N VAL A 474 0.43 -34.35 20.05
CA VAL A 474 -0.02 -34.68 18.68
C VAL A 474 -0.47 -33.41 18.02
N THR A 475 0.13 -33.07 16.90
CA THR A 475 -0.08 -31.78 16.23
C THR A 475 -0.95 -31.93 14.99
N GLY A 476 -2.11 -31.26 14.98
CA GLY A 476 -3.06 -31.26 13.88
C GLY A 476 -3.35 -29.86 13.32
N ALA A 477 -3.51 -29.77 12.01
CA ALA A 477 -3.98 -28.56 11.33
C ALA A 477 -5.10 -28.92 10.36
N ILE A 478 -6.17 -28.11 10.39
CA ILE A 478 -7.31 -28.23 9.48
C ILE A 478 -7.55 -26.86 8.87
N THR A 479 -7.28 -26.75 7.58
CA THR A 479 -7.29 -25.52 6.82
C THR A 479 -8.09 -25.70 5.52
N ASN A 480 -8.45 -24.62 4.85
CA ASN A 480 -9.29 -24.67 3.67
C ASN A 480 -8.95 -23.59 2.62
N TYR A 481 -7.73 -23.11 2.63
CA TYR A 481 -7.28 -22.07 1.72
C TYR A 481 -6.07 -22.53 0.90
N TRP A 482 -6.04 -22.24 -0.39
CA TRP A 482 -4.99 -22.68 -1.32
C TRP A 482 -3.57 -22.22 -0.89
N TYR A 483 -3.48 -21.09 -0.16
CA TYR A 483 -2.20 -20.60 0.36
C TYR A 483 -1.57 -21.57 1.36
N PHE A 484 -2.36 -22.43 1.98
CA PHE A 484 -1.89 -23.44 2.93
C PHE A 484 -1.50 -24.77 2.28
N ASP A 485 -1.35 -24.82 0.96
CA ASP A 485 -0.85 -26.02 0.31
C ASP A 485 0.54 -26.40 0.81
N GLN A 486 0.78 -27.71 0.91
CA GLN A 486 2.00 -28.28 1.52
C GLN A 486 3.30 -27.80 0.85
N ASN A 487 3.26 -27.43 -0.44
CA ASN A 487 4.41 -26.86 -1.16
C ASN A 487 4.89 -25.53 -0.57
N ARG A 488 4.06 -24.86 0.24
CA ARG A 488 4.39 -23.62 0.96
C ARG A 488 4.89 -23.85 2.39
N ARG A 489 4.97 -25.12 2.80
CA ARG A 489 5.55 -25.54 4.07
C ARG A 489 4.91 -24.95 5.33
N MET A 490 3.66 -24.49 5.26
CA MET A 490 2.89 -24.13 6.46
C MET A 490 2.55 -25.36 7.31
N ASN A 491 2.74 -26.55 6.77
CA ASN A 491 2.56 -27.85 7.44
C ASN A 491 3.77 -28.32 8.26
N GLN A 492 4.83 -27.50 8.37
CA GLN A 492 6.02 -27.89 9.19
C GLN A 492 5.62 -28.19 10.63
N GLY A 493 6.11 -29.31 11.16
CA GLY A 493 5.87 -29.76 12.52
C GLY A 493 4.54 -30.45 12.78
N PHE A 494 3.55 -30.38 11.87
CA PHE A 494 2.26 -31.05 12.04
C PHE A 494 2.35 -32.55 11.73
N ASP A 495 1.76 -33.39 12.60
CA ASP A 495 1.58 -34.82 12.37
C ASP A 495 0.45 -35.08 11.39
N GLU A 496 -0.64 -34.33 11.50
CA GLU A 496 -1.81 -34.38 10.61
C GLU A 496 -2.07 -32.99 10.04
N TYR A 497 -2.12 -32.91 8.74
CA TYR A 497 -2.36 -31.65 8.02
C TYR A 497 -3.38 -31.82 6.92
N ASP A 498 -4.57 -31.23 7.11
CA ASP A 498 -5.68 -31.33 6.17
C ASP A 498 -6.00 -29.95 5.56
N ASN A 499 -5.77 -29.82 4.26
CA ASN A 499 -6.17 -28.67 3.44
C ASN A 499 -6.98 -29.13 2.21
N GLN A 500 -7.71 -30.26 2.31
CA GLN A 500 -8.40 -30.87 1.18
C GLN A 500 -9.56 -30.01 0.67
N ASN A 501 -10.25 -29.30 1.56
CA ASN A 501 -11.37 -28.42 1.16
C ASN A 501 -10.93 -27.31 0.20
N ALA A 502 -9.71 -26.80 0.37
CA ALA A 502 -9.15 -25.82 -0.55
C ALA A 502 -9.03 -26.33 -2.00
N ARG A 503 -8.83 -27.63 -2.20
CA ARG A 503 -8.71 -28.25 -3.54
C ARG A 503 -10.06 -28.49 -4.22
N LEU A 504 -11.11 -28.66 -3.45
CA LEU A 504 -12.46 -28.84 -3.98
C LEU A 504 -13.04 -27.52 -4.51
N HIS A 505 -12.57 -26.39 -3.99
CA HIS A 505 -13.06 -25.05 -4.28
C HIS A 505 -12.15 -24.23 -5.19
N SER A 506 -10.87 -24.57 -5.28
CA SER A 506 -9.94 -23.93 -6.20
C SER A 506 -10.05 -24.55 -7.60
N GLY A 507 -10.69 -23.87 -8.51
CA GLY A 507 -10.49 -24.13 -9.93
C GLY A 507 -8.98 -24.06 -10.22
N VAL A 508 -8.46 -25.16 -10.73
CA VAL A 508 -7.05 -25.38 -10.99
C VAL A 508 -6.43 -24.20 -11.73
N GLY A 509 -5.42 -23.56 -11.14
CA GLY A 509 -4.34 -22.93 -11.87
C GLY A 509 -4.51 -21.50 -12.33
N ASN A 510 -5.53 -20.77 -11.90
CA ASN A 510 -5.57 -19.31 -12.07
C ASN A 510 -5.92 -18.67 -10.74
N GLU A 511 -5.15 -17.63 -10.38
CA GLU A 511 -5.50 -16.64 -9.37
C GLU A 511 -6.70 -15.80 -9.84
N GLY A 512 -7.74 -16.46 -10.35
CA GLY A 512 -9.07 -15.91 -10.35
C GLY A 512 -9.53 -15.89 -8.91
N PRO A 513 -10.48 -15.02 -8.50
CA PRO A 513 -11.05 -15.08 -7.18
C PRO A 513 -11.37 -16.55 -6.90
N ALA A 514 -10.78 -17.08 -5.83
CA ALA A 514 -11.13 -18.40 -5.35
C ALA A 514 -12.59 -18.32 -4.91
N HIS A 515 -13.48 -18.45 -5.86
CA HIS A 515 -14.90 -18.59 -5.58
C HIS A 515 -15.05 -19.94 -4.93
N THR A 516 -14.90 -19.97 -3.63
CA THR A 516 -15.40 -21.04 -2.82
C THR A 516 -16.91 -21.03 -3.04
N ARG A 517 -17.37 -21.92 -3.89
CA ARG A 517 -18.82 -22.12 -4.06
C ARG A 517 -19.31 -22.85 -2.81
N GLY A 518 -19.77 -22.09 -1.83
CA GLY A 518 -20.30 -22.59 -0.60
C GLY A 518 -19.36 -22.52 0.59
N SER A 519 -19.93 -22.45 1.75
CA SER A 519 -19.26 -22.35 3.04
C SER A 519 -18.60 -23.66 3.44
N SER A 520 -17.43 -23.55 4.07
CA SER A 520 -16.61 -24.67 4.51
C SER A 520 -16.52 -24.85 6.03
N SER A 521 -17.07 -23.93 6.84
CA SER A 521 -16.97 -24.00 8.33
C SER A 521 -17.55 -25.28 8.89
N LYS A 522 -18.59 -25.82 8.26
CA LYS A 522 -19.18 -27.10 8.67
C LYS A 522 -18.18 -28.24 8.51
N GLU A 523 -17.59 -28.37 7.34
CA GLU A 523 -16.66 -29.44 6.99
C GLU A 523 -15.37 -29.33 7.81
N GLN A 524 -14.88 -28.12 8.03
CA GLN A 524 -13.70 -27.87 8.86
C GLN A 524 -13.96 -28.33 10.31
N THR A 525 -15.13 -28.00 10.84
CA THR A 525 -15.52 -28.42 12.19
C THR A 525 -15.73 -29.92 12.28
N ASP A 526 -16.33 -30.56 11.26
CA ASP A 526 -16.52 -32.02 11.23
C ASP A 526 -15.16 -32.74 11.30
N LYS A 527 -14.15 -32.28 10.56
CA LYS A 527 -12.78 -32.79 10.62
C LYS A 527 -12.09 -32.51 11.97
N ALA A 528 -12.31 -31.32 12.54
CA ALA A 528 -11.78 -30.95 13.86
C ALA A 528 -12.38 -31.86 14.96
N ILE A 529 -13.65 -32.14 14.89
CA ILE A 529 -14.36 -33.06 15.80
C ILE A 529 -13.82 -34.49 15.63
N ASP A 530 -13.55 -34.95 14.42
CA ASP A 530 -12.92 -36.24 14.15
C ASP A 530 -11.51 -36.32 14.76
N PHE A 531 -10.68 -35.29 14.54
CA PHE A 531 -9.34 -35.22 15.15
C PHE A 531 -9.42 -35.31 16.69
N VAL A 532 -10.25 -34.48 17.33
CA VAL A 532 -10.46 -34.52 18.79
C VAL A 532 -10.93 -35.89 19.26
N THR A 533 -11.77 -36.56 18.47
CA THR A 533 -12.30 -37.90 18.80
C THR A 533 -11.17 -38.92 18.78
N ARG A 534 -10.33 -38.94 17.78
CA ARG A 534 -9.19 -39.86 17.63
C ARG A 534 -8.11 -39.65 18.68
N HIS A 535 -7.90 -38.41 19.11
CA HIS A 535 -6.82 -38.04 20.06
C HIS A 535 -7.33 -37.67 21.45
N ALA A 536 -8.54 -38.07 21.84
CA ALA A 536 -9.17 -37.69 23.09
C ALA A 536 -8.35 -38.10 24.34
N THR A 537 -7.48 -39.14 24.27
CA THR A 537 -6.62 -39.62 25.34
C THR A 537 -5.17 -39.14 25.26
N GLN A 538 -4.84 -38.35 24.25
CA GLN A 538 -3.51 -37.81 23.99
C GLN A 538 -3.50 -36.30 24.22
N ARG A 539 -2.35 -35.75 24.55
CA ARG A 539 -2.15 -34.30 24.55
C ARG A 539 -2.03 -33.82 23.11
N PHE A 540 -2.84 -32.86 22.69
CA PHE A 540 -2.84 -32.38 21.31
C PHE A 540 -2.76 -30.87 21.21
N PHE A 541 -2.19 -30.43 20.10
CA PHE A 541 -2.31 -29.08 19.52
C PHE A 541 -3.10 -29.17 18.23
N LEU A 542 -4.22 -28.46 18.18
CA LEU A 542 -5.08 -28.39 17.00
C LEU A 542 -5.20 -26.93 16.52
N TRP A 543 -4.75 -26.66 15.29
CA TRP A 543 -5.02 -25.43 14.58
C TRP A 543 -6.17 -25.64 13.60
N VAL A 544 -7.21 -24.79 13.72
CA VAL A 544 -8.32 -24.75 12.74
C VAL A 544 -8.40 -23.34 12.14
N HIS A 545 -8.36 -23.28 10.83
CA HIS A 545 -8.54 -22.02 10.10
C HIS A 545 -9.89 -22.01 9.42
N TYR A 546 -10.73 -21.01 9.73
CA TYR A 546 -12.05 -20.79 9.14
C TYR A 546 -11.98 -19.67 8.11
N TYR A 547 -12.37 -19.94 6.87
CA TYR A 547 -12.26 -19.02 5.73
C TYR A 547 -13.56 -18.29 5.37
N ASP A 548 -14.73 -18.78 5.84
CA ASP A 548 -16.03 -18.31 5.37
C ASP A 548 -16.27 -16.80 5.46
N PRO A 549 -15.81 -16.05 6.49
CA PRO A 549 -15.98 -14.60 6.53
C PRO A 549 -15.19 -13.82 5.47
N HIS A 550 -14.39 -14.49 4.64
CA HIS A 550 -13.72 -13.88 3.49
C HIS A 550 -14.72 -13.60 2.35
N PHE A 551 -14.54 -12.49 1.65
CA PHE A 551 -15.34 -12.15 0.46
C PHE A 551 -15.16 -13.25 -0.64
N GLU A 552 -16.23 -13.70 -1.36
CA GLU A 552 -17.61 -13.22 -1.42
C GLU A 552 -18.46 -13.85 -0.32
N TYR A 553 -19.37 -13.08 0.28
CA TYR A 553 -20.20 -13.52 1.39
C TYR A 553 -21.47 -14.20 0.90
N GLU A 554 -21.81 -15.34 1.48
CA GLU A 554 -23.00 -16.13 1.17
C GLU A 554 -24.08 -16.00 2.26
N ARG A 555 -25.26 -16.46 1.96
CA ARG A 555 -26.37 -16.51 2.93
C ARG A 555 -26.53 -17.93 3.41
N HIS A 556 -26.65 -18.10 4.70
CA HIS A 556 -26.84 -19.37 5.35
C HIS A 556 -28.24 -19.44 5.95
N SER A 557 -29.01 -20.48 5.61
CA SER A 557 -30.35 -20.72 6.14
C SER A 557 -30.34 -21.13 7.61
N GLU A 558 -29.22 -21.60 8.10
CA GLU A 558 -29.02 -22.12 9.47
C GLU A 558 -28.87 -21.01 10.51
N VAL A 559 -28.65 -19.77 10.07
CA VAL A 559 -28.41 -18.62 10.96
C VAL A 559 -29.31 -17.46 10.63
N PRO A 560 -29.59 -16.55 11.59
CA PRO A 560 -30.38 -15.36 11.37
C PRO A 560 -29.74 -14.45 10.32
N ALA A 561 -30.57 -13.89 9.42
CA ALA A 561 -30.12 -12.88 8.47
C ALA A 561 -30.05 -11.50 9.14
N PHE A 562 -28.96 -10.76 8.95
CA PHE A 562 -28.78 -9.40 9.49
C PHE A 562 -29.28 -8.31 8.51
N GLY A 563 -29.44 -8.64 7.23
CA GLY A 563 -29.91 -7.73 6.18
C GLY A 563 -29.39 -8.09 4.80
N ASN A 564 -29.24 -7.07 3.91
CA ASN A 564 -28.88 -7.25 2.51
C ASN A 564 -27.65 -6.45 2.07
N GLN A 565 -27.11 -5.64 2.97
CA GLN A 565 -25.88 -4.91 2.68
C GLN A 565 -24.67 -5.86 2.76
N LEU A 566 -23.54 -5.44 2.23
CA LEU A 566 -22.32 -6.26 2.23
C LEU A 566 -21.89 -6.64 3.65
N GLU A 567 -21.92 -5.67 4.55
CA GLU A 567 -21.63 -5.84 5.98
C GLU A 567 -22.64 -6.76 6.68
N ASP A 568 -23.93 -6.73 6.26
CA ASP A 568 -24.95 -7.64 6.79
C ASP A 568 -24.69 -9.11 6.39
N LEU A 569 -24.16 -9.31 5.17
CA LEU A 569 -23.80 -10.64 4.68
C LEU A 569 -22.53 -11.15 5.40
N TYR A 570 -21.55 -10.29 5.59
CA TYR A 570 -20.36 -10.60 6.37
C TYR A 570 -20.70 -11.00 7.81
N ASP A 571 -21.62 -10.28 8.48
CA ASP A 571 -22.13 -10.66 9.80
C ASP A 571 -22.81 -12.03 9.79
N GLY A 572 -23.47 -12.38 8.67
CA GLY A 572 -24.05 -13.71 8.44
C GLY A 572 -22.99 -14.82 8.39
N GLU A 573 -21.86 -14.56 7.72
CA GLU A 573 -20.71 -15.48 7.66
C GLU A 573 -20.06 -15.67 9.03
N LEU A 574 -19.86 -14.58 9.79
CA LEU A 574 -19.38 -14.66 11.16
C LEU A 574 -20.31 -15.52 12.02
N ARG A 575 -21.63 -15.32 11.87
CA ARG A 575 -22.61 -16.08 12.64
C ARG A 575 -22.63 -17.57 12.27
N PHE A 576 -22.44 -17.89 10.99
CA PHE A 576 -22.35 -19.27 10.52
C PHE A 576 -21.07 -19.94 11.01
N THR A 577 -19.94 -19.28 10.89
CA THR A 577 -18.67 -19.77 11.42
C THR A 577 -18.74 -20.02 12.94
N ASP A 578 -19.34 -19.09 13.69
CA ASP A 578 -19.55 -19.24 15.14
C ASP A 578 -20.45 -20.43 15.51
N LEU A 579 -21.50 -20.70 14.75
CA LEU A 579 -22.34 -21.87 14.94
C LEU A 579 -21.50 -23.15 14.93
N HIS A 580 -20.57 -23.25 14.00
CA HIS A 580 -19.70 -24.42 13.85
C HIS A 580 -18.58 -24.47 14.88
N ILE A 581 -18.02 -23.33 15.29
CA ILE A 581 -17.11 -23.25 16.45
C ILE A 581 -17.80 -23.76 17.72
N GLY A 582 -19.08 -23.39 17.93
CA GLY A 582 -19.90 -23.90 19.02
C GLY A 582 -19.97 -25.41 19.04
N ARG A 583 -20.14 -26.08 17.88
CA ARG A 583 -20.15 -27.55 17.76
C ARG A 583 -18.83 -28.19 18.21
N LEU A 584 -17.68 -27.59 17.87
CA LEU A 584 -16.37 -28.04 18.31
C LEU A 584 -16.22 -27.91 19.84
N VAL A 585 -16.65 -26.78 20.39
CA VAL A 585 -16.63 -26.53 21.84
C VAL A 585 -17.49 -27.56 22.60
N GLU A 586 -18.71 -27.80 22.12
CA GLU A 586 -19.62 -28.81 22.71
C GLU A 586 -19.05 -30.22 22.60
N LYS A 587 -18.36 -30.55 21.51
CA LYS A 587 -17.64 -31.83 21.41
C LYS A 587 -16.56 -31.98 22.49
N LEU A 588 -15.76 -30.92 22.71
CA LEU A 588 -14.74 -30.94 23.77
C LEU A 588 -15.36 -31.02 25.17
N ARG A 589 -16.51 -30.40 25.40
CA ARG A 589 -17.29 -30.52 26.63
C ARG A 589 -17.79 -31.96 26.84
N ALA A 590 -18.40 -32.52 25.83
CA ALA A 590 -18.93 -33.88 25.88
C ALA A 590 -17.83 -34.93 26.07
N ALA A 591 -16.62 -34.66 25.58
CA ALA A 591 -15.45 -35.52 25.80
C ALA A 591 -14.73 -35.29 27.13
N GLY A 592 -15.19 -34.35 27.97
CA GLY A 592 -14.54 -33.98 29.22
C GLY A 592 -13.18 -33.29 29.07
N LEU A 593 -12.89 -32.77 27.89
CA LEU A 593 -11.62 -32.14 27.51
C LEU A 593 -11.63 -30.61 27.64
N PHE A 594 -12.80 -29.99 27.74
CA PHE A 594 -12.92 -28.53 27.72
C PHE A 594 -12.13 -27.87 28.86
N GLU A 595 -12.19 -28.38 30.06
CA GLU A 595 -11.46 -27.87 31.25
C GLU A 595 -9.98 -28.26 31.24
N LYS A 596 -9.53 -28.97 30.23
CA LYS A 596 -8.12 -29.29 29.96
C LYS A 596 -7.63 -28.67 28.64
N THR A 597 -8.37 -27.76 28.05
CA THR A 597 -8.04 -27.17 26.75
C THR A 597 -7.82 -25.67 26.87
N ILE A 598 -6.65 -25.23 26.43
CA ILE A 598 -6.32 -23.82 26.19
C ILE A 598 -6.87 -23.46 24.82
N PHE A 599 -7.63 -22.38 24.76
CA PHE A 599 -8.11 -21.81 23.49
C PHE A 599 -7.39 -20.48 23.20
N ILE A 600 -6.91 -20.31 21.99
CA ILE A 600 -6.58 -19.01 21.41
C ILE A 600 -7.47 -18.80 20.21
N ILE A 601 -8.18 -17.68 20.18
CA ILE A 601 -9.11 -17.31 19.12
C ILE A 601 -8.73 -15.93 18.62
N THR A 602 -8.51 -15.82 17.30
CA THR A 602 -8.17 -14.54 16.67
C THR A 602 -8.66 -14.50 15.23
N GLY A 603 -8.95 -13.28 14.74
CA GLY A 603 -8.95 -13.04 13.30
C GLY A 603 -7.49 -13.01 12.80
N ASP A 604 -7.23 -13.48 11.60
CA ASP A 604 -5.88 -13.33 11.02
C ASP A 604 -5.65 -11.88 10.54
N HIS A 605 -6.67 -11.20 10.07
CA HIS A 605 -6.79 -9.77 9.83
C HIS A 605 -8.27 -9.36 9.82
N GLY A 606 -8.57 -8.11 9.54
CA GLY A 606 -9.92 -7.60 9.40
C GLY A 606 -10.32 -7.34 7.94
N GLU A 607 -11.43 -6.59 7.76
CA GLU A 607 -12.06 -6.30 6.47
C GLU A 607 -12.53 -4.85 6.41
N GLY A 608 -12.34 -4.18 5.28
CA GLY A 608 -12.79 -2.82 5.06
C GLY A 608 -14.14 -2.76 4.35
N PHE A 609 -15.10 -2.00 4.89
CA PHE A 609 -16.41 -1.76 4.29
C PHE A 609 -16.60 -0.32 3.80
N GLY A 610 -15.51 0.42 3.61
CA GLY A 610 -15.52 1.80 3.13
C GLY A 610 -14.94 2.80 4.12
N GLU A 611 -14.54 2.35 5.31
CA GLU A 611 -13.81 3.17 6.27
C GLU A 611 -12.51 3.68 5.64
N HIS A 612 -12.19 4.94 5.88
CA HIS A 612 -11.04 5.60 5.27
C HIS A 612 -11.02 5.53 3.72
N SER A 613 -12.19 5.29 3.08
CA SER A 613 -12.33 5.05 1.64
C SER A 613 -11.61 3.77 1.17
N VAL A 614 -11.46 2.80 2.06
CA VAL A 614 -10.84 1.51 1.79
C VAL A 614 -11.90 0.41 1.89
N THR A 615 -11.95 -0.43 0.88
CA THR A 615 -12.78 -1.63 0.84
C THR A 615 -11.90 -2.85 0.73
N MET A 616 -12.37 -3.99 1.22
CA MET A 616 -11.59 -5.23 1.27
C MET A 616 -10.37 -5.11 2.23
N HIS A 617 -9.38 -5.94 2.05
CA HIS A 617 -8.18 -6.00 2.90
C HIS A 617 -6.88 -6.08 2.07
N GLY A 618 -5.73 -6.09 2.73
CA GLY A 618 -4.44 -6.31 2.09
C GLY A 618 -3.66 -5.05 1.70
N TYR A 619 -4.26 -3.86 1.79
CA TYR A 619 -3.67 -2.65 1.21
C TYR A 619 -3.35 -1.55 2.22
N HIS A 620 -3.85 -1.63 3.45
CA HIS A 620 -3.68 -0.59 4.46
C HIS A 620 -3.57 -1.19 5.86
N LEU A 621 -2.95 -0.45 6.78
CA LEU A 621 -2.82 -0.84 8.19
C LEU A 621 -3.89 -0.21 9.09
N TYR A 622 -5.00 0.28 8.54
CA TYR A 622 -6.10 0.84 9.35
C TYR A 622 -6.75 -0.20 10.26
N GLN A 623 -7.35 0.27 11.35
CA GLN A 623 -8.00 -0.59 12.35
C GLN A 623 -8.99 -1.60 11.75
N ALA A 624 -9.77 -1.19 10.73
CA ALA A 624 -10.69 -2.09 10.03
C ALA A 624 -10.01 -3.37 9.51
N GLN A 625 -8.73 -3.27 9.14
CA GLN A 625 -7.96 -4.39 8.58
C GLN A 625 -7.00 -5.05 9.57
N THR A 626 -6.71 -4.40 10.72
CA THR A 626 -5.67 -4.90 11.63
C THR A 626 -6.12 -5.07 13.07
N LYS A 627 -7.24 -4.48 13.52
CA LYS A 627 -7.77 -4.70 14.87
C LYS A 627 -8.65 -5.94 14.88
N VAL A 628 -8.14 -7.02 15.44
CA VAL A 628 -8.76 -8.34 15.45
C VAL A 628 -9.20 -8.75 16.85
N PRO A 629 -10.22 -9.60 17.01
CA PRO A 629 -10.46 -10.25 18.29
C PRO A 629 -9.23 -11.08 18.67
N LEU A 630 -8.83 -11.03 19.93
CA LEU A 630 -7.79 -11.85 20.49
C LEU A 630 -8.22 -12.29 21.89
N ILE A 631 -8.55 -13.57 22.01
CA ILE A 631 -9.16 -14.19 23.20
C ILE A 631 -8.30 -15.38 23.57
N VAL A 632 -7.88 -15.44 24.84
CA VAL A 632 -7.07 -16.53 25.38
C VAL A 632 -7.79 -17.10 26.59
N ARG A 633 -8.36 -18.31 26.47
CA ARG A 633 -8.91 -19.04 27.57
C ARG A 633 -7.91 -20.10 28.07
N VAL A 634 -7.45 -19.93 29.29
CA VAL A 634 -6.56 -20.89 29.95
C VAL A 634 -7.29 -21.43 31.17
N PRO A 635 -7.50 -22.74 31.29
CA PRO A 635 -8.06 -23.32 32.50
C PRO A 635 -7.24 -22.91 33.72
N GLY A 636 -7.92 -22.53 34.82
CA GLY A 636 -7.27 -22.02 36.02
C GLY A 636 -6.93 -20.52 36.03
N ILE A 637 -7.07 -19.82 34.93
CA ILE A 637 -6.94 -18.35 34.86
C ILE A 637 -8.32 -17.71 34.90
N ALA A 638 -8.51 -16.72 35.77
CA ALA A 638 -9.77 -16.00 35.91
C ALA A 638 -10.06 -15.12 34.67
N PRO A 639 -11.32 -15.05 34.23
CA PRO A 639 -11.71 -14.19 33.12
C PRO A 639 -11.44 -12.70 33.39
N ARG A 640 -10.94 -11.96 32.38
CA ARG A 640 -10.73 -10.53 32.48
C ARG A 640 -10.65 -9.86 31.09
N VAL A 641 -10.75 -8.56 31.08
CA VAL A 641 -10.37 -7.73 29.93
C VAL A 641 -8.95 -7.22 30.16
N ALA A 642 -8.03 -7.62 29.27
CA ALA A 642 -6.66 -7.14 29.29
C ALA A 642 -6.51 -5.91 28.39
N MET A 643 -5.93 -4.84 28.91
CA MET A 643 -5.65 -3.62 28.16
C MET A 643 -4.28 -3.66 27.46
N THR A 644 -3.35 -4.48 27.94
CA THR A 644 -2.04 -4.69 27.33
C THR A 644 -2.20 -5.08 25.86
N PRO A 645 -1.56 -4.36 24.91
CA PRO A 645 -1.61 -4.72 23.49
C PRO A 645 -0.97 -6.11 23.27
N MET A 646 -1.65 -6.94 22.50
CA MET A 646 -1.17 -8.26 22.08
C MET A 646 -1.27 -8.38 20.56
N GLY A 647 -0.17 -8.80 19.93
CA GLY A 647 -0.11 -9.08 18.50
C GLY A 647 0.01 -10.58 18.20
N HIS A 648 -0.15 -10.92 16.95
CA HIS A 648 -0.07 -12.32 16.48
C HIS A 648 1.28 -12.98 16.78
N VAL A 649 2.40 -12.23 16.67
CA VAL A 649 3.73 -12.79 16.94
C VAL A 649 3.91 -13.19 18.41
N ASP A 650 3.08 -12.66 19.32
CA ASP A 650 3.07 -13.01 20.73
C ASP A 650 2.43 -14.40 21.01
N ILE A 651 1.71 -14.97 20.03
CA ILE A 651 1.00 -16.26 20.18
C ILE A 651 1.99 -17.39 20.38
N LEU A 652 3.02 -17.50 19.53
CA LEU A 652 4.02 -18.59 19.65
C LEU A 652 4.73 -18.61 21.00
N PRO A 653 5.37 -17.51 21.48
CA PRO A 653 6.05 -17.53 22.78
C PRO A 653 5.07 -17.68 23.96
N THR A 654 3.81 -17.21 23.82
CA THR A 654 2.78 -17.44 24.85
C THR A 654 2.42 -18.91 24.95
N LEU A 655 2.20 -19.60 23.82
CA LEU A 655 1.92 -21.03 23.79
C LEU A 655 3.12 -21.86 24.28
N ALA A 656 4.33 -21.48 23.86
CA ALA A 656 5.56 -22.13 24.35
C ALA A 656 5.69 -22.02 25.87
N ASN A 657 5.44 -20.85 26.46
CA ASN A 657 5.46 -20.65 27.89
C ASN A 657 4.36 -21.50 28.60
N LEU A 658 3.11 -21.44 28.10
CA LEU A 658 1.98 -22.22 28.64
C LEU A 658 2.20 -23.73 28.50
N ALA A 659 2.92 -24.18 27.50
CA ALA A 659 3.27 -25.58 27.27
C ALA A 659 4.46 -26.08 28.13
N GLY A 660 5.20 -25.15 28.77
CA GLY A 660 6.35 -25.46 29.63
C GLY A 660 7.69 -25.52 28.91
N THR A 661 7.81 -24.92 27.73
CA THR A 661 9.09 -24.72 27.00
C THR A 661 9.97 -23.74 27.79
N ALA A 662 11.28 -23.95 27.79
CA ALA A 662 12.21 -22.93 28.31
C ALA A 662 12.34 -21.75 27.35
N ALA A 663 12.41 -20.52 27.87
CA ALA A 663 12.62 -19.32 27.04
C ALA A 663 13.93 -19.37 26.24
N THR A 664 14.93 -20.08 26.75
CA THR A 664 16.23 -20.30 26.10
C THR A 664 16.24 -21.42 25.06
N SER A 665 15.08 -22.01 24.74
CA SER A 665 15.00 -23.08 23.74
C SER A 665 15.52 -22.61 22.38
N PRO A 666 16.39 -23.37 21.71
CA PRO A 666 16.86 -23.04 20.36
C PRO A 666 15.73 -22.89 19.33
N LEU A 667 14.59 -23.55 19.58
CA LEU A 667 13.40 -23.41 18.71
C LEU A 667 12.72 -22.05 18.80
N LEU A 668 13.06 -21.23 19.79
CA LEU A 668 12.50 -19.90 20.02
C LEU A 668 13.48 -18.76 19.72
N GLN A 669 14.71 -19.07 19.33
CA GLN A 669 15.78 -18.08 19.12
C GLN A 669 15.43 -16.98 18.11
N ASP A 670 14.58 -17.32 17.14
CA ASP A 670 14.15 -16.40 16.07
C ASP A 670 12.79 -15.76 16.33
N ALA A 671 12.12 -16.09 17.44
CA ALA A 671 10.82 -15.51 17.78
C ALA A 671 10.98 -14.04 18.20
N MET A 672 10.14 -13.17 17.66
CA MET A 672 10.18 -11.71 17.87
C MET A 672 9.07 -11.24 18.82
N GLY A 673 8.10 -12.10 19.11
CA GLY A 673 7.00 -11.82 20.03
C GLY A 673 7.39 -11.99 21.51
N ARG A 674 6.46 -11.68 22.40
CA ARG A 674 6.59 -11.76 23.85
C ARG A 674 5.64 -12.81 24.42
N SER A 675 6.01 -13.47 25.52
CA SER A 675 5.02 -14.26 26.26
C SER A 675 4.04 -13.32 26.97
N MET A 676 2.77 -13.50 26.71
CA MET A 676 1.68 -12.72 27.31
C MET A 676 1.12 -13.36 28.59
N VAL A 677 1.76 -14.42 29.12
CA VAL A 677 1.29 -15.13 30.33
C VAL A 677 1.12 -14.16 31.51
N THR A 678 2.04 -13.21 31.71
CA THR A 678 1.89 -12.18 32.75
C THR A 678 0.66 -11.32 32.48
N SER A 679 0.40 -10.96 31.22
CA SER A 679 -0.74 -10.11 30.81
C SER A 679 -2.09 -10.85 30.91
N LEU A 680 -2.08 -12.17 30.97
CA LEU A 680 -3.29 -12.93 31.30
C LEU A 680 -3.75 -12.68 32.75
N LEU A 681 -2.84 -12.28 33.63
CA LEU A 681 -3.11 -12.06 35.08
C LEU A 681 -3.28 -10.57 35.38
N ALA A 682 -2.45 -9.71 34.85
CA ALA A 682 -2.45 -8.28 35.09
C ALA A 682 -1.91 -7.50 33.88
N ASP A 683 -2.37 -6.26 33.69
CA ASP A 683 -1.85 -5.42 32.63
C ASP A 683 -0.42 -4.94 32.93
N ALA A 684 0.41 -4.91 31.93
CA ALA A 684 1.73 -4.33 32.00
C ALA A 684 1.65 -2.79 32.22
N PRO A 685 2.50 -2.18 33.08
CA PRO A 685 2.41 -0.74 33.38
C PRO A 685 2.83 0.09 32.20
N ASN A 686 3.51 -0.12 31.31
CA ASN A 686 3.85 0.64 30.08
C ASN A 686 4.15 -0.34 28.93
N PRO A 687 3.13 -1.03 28.43
CA PRO A 687 3.37 -2.05 27.43
C PRO A 687 3.83 -1.39 26.13
N PRO A 688 4.80 -1.98 25.43
CA PRO A 688 5.16 -1.54 24.10
C PRO A 688 3.98 -1.75 23.13
N PRO A 689 3.85 -0.91 22.10
CA PRO A 689 2.84 -1.09 21.08
C PRO A 689 3.12 -2.33 20.23
N VAL A 690 2.09 -2.83 19.56
CA VAL A 690 2.20 -3.87 18.52
C VAL A 690 2.66 -3.22 17.23
N LEU A 691 3.74 -3.70 16.67
CA LEU A 691 4.31 -3.23 15.40
C LEU A 691 3.63 -3.91 14.22
N GLN A 692 3.38 -3.17 13.15
CA GLN A 692 2.67 -3.67 11.97
C GLN A 692 3.43 -3.33 10.70
N GLN A 693 3.39 -4.22 9.74
CA GLN A 693 4.16 -4.11 8.48
C GLN A 693 3.29 -4.43 7.28
N LEU A 694 3.43 -3.62 6.25
CA LEU A 694 2.88 -3.87 4.93
C LEU A 694 3.93 -3.52 3.88
N SER A 695 4.17 -4.44 2.95
CA SER A 695 4.87 -4.18 1.70
C SER A 695 4.08 -4.86 0.59
N TYR A 696 3.35 -4.07 -0.20
CA TYR A 696 2.50 -4.57 -1.27
C TYR A 696 3.15 -4.27 -2.62
N GLU A 697 3.47 -5.35 -3.36
CA GLU A 697 4.05 -5.32 -4.72
C GLU A 697 5.27 -4.39 -4.89
N GLY A 698 5.99 -4.10 -3.82
CA GLY A 698 7.23 -3.31 -3.83
C GLY A 698 7.07 -1.81 -4.09
N ASN A 699 5.84 -1.30 -4.18
CA ASN A 699 5.55 0.10 -4.45
C ASN A 699 4.57 0.75 -3.45
N HIS A 700 4.02 -0.03 -2.54
CA HIS A 700 3.17 0.45 -1.46
C HIS A 700 3.65 -0.14 -0.14
N GLU A 701 4.24 0.70 0.68
CA GLU A 701 4.88 0.30 1.92
C GLU A 701 4.39 1.15 3.08
N MET A 702 4.01 0.47 4.17
CA MET A 702 3.53 1.10 5.40
C MET A 702 4.14 0.41 6.62
N ARG A 703 4.34 1.18 7.67
CA ARG A 703 4.69 0.71 9.02
C ARG A 703 3.69 1.30 10.00
N ALA A 704 3.34 0.55 11.04
CA ALA A 704 2.48 1.09 12.08
C ALA A 704 2.87 0.56 13.47
N ALA A 705 2.46 1.29 14.47
CA ALA A 705 2.49 0.86 15.87
C ALA A 705 1.11 1.10 16.48
N ALA A 706 0.58 0.09 17.17
CA ALA A 706 -0.72 0.13 17.80
C ALA A 706 -0.59 -0.08 19.31
N GLY A 707 -0.79 0.98 20.07
CA GLY A 707 -0.73 1.01 21.53
C GLY A 707 -2.10 1.09 22.16
N ILE A 708 -2.12 1.43 23.46
CA ILE A 708 -3.36 1.72 24.18
C ILE A 708 -3.84 3.11 23.77
N GLY A 709 -5.06 3.20 23.24
CA GLY A 709 -5.70 4.48 22.86
C GLY A 709 -5.17 5.11 21.56
N CYS A 710 -4.10 4.59 20.96
CA CYS A 710 -3.54 5.18 19.76
C CYS A 710 -2.94 4.14 18.81
N GLN A 711 -3.23 4.29 17.51
CA GLN A 711 -2.48 3.66 16.41
C GLN A 711 -1.82 4.76 15.57
N VAL A 712 -0.53 4.63 15.31
CA VAL A 712 0.23 5.51 14.44
C VAL A 712 0.66 4.74 13.20
N ILE A 713 0.44 5.32 12.02
CA ILE A 713 0.80 4.74 10.73
C ILE A 713 1.80 5.65 10.03
N TYR A 714 2.91 5.09 9.62
CA TYR A 714 3.89 5.71 8.76
C TYR A 714 3.76 5.15 7.35
N ASN A 715 3.30 5.96 6.42
CA ASN A 715 3.32 5.64 5.00
C ASN A 715 4.75 5.88 4.48
N VAL A 716 5.43 4.83 4.06
CA VAL A 716 6.81 4.90 3.54
C VAL A 716 6.79 5.24 2.06
N SER A 717 5.97 4.54 1.29
CA SER A 717 5.81 4.76 -0.15
C SER A 717 4.37 4.49 -0.60
N PRO A 718 3.87 5.11 -1.70
CA PRO A 718 4.55 6.09 -2.59
C PRO A 718 4.62 7.51 -2.02
N ASP A 719 3.84 7.81 -0.99
CA ASP A 719 3.73 9.15 -0.38
C ASP A 719 4.11 9.08 1.09
N THR A 720 5.31 9.54 1.44
CA THR A 720 5.76 9.58 2.83
C THR A 720 4.88 10.49 3.68
N SER A 721 4.27 9.93 4.72
CA SER A 721 3.39 10.69 5.61
C SER A 721 3.05 9.92 6.88
N TRP A 722 2.72 10.67 7.94
CA TRP A 722 2.25 10.15 9.21
C TRP A 722 0.75 10.32 9.37
N GLU A 723 0.13 9.31 9.97
CA GLU A 723 -1.27 9.33 10.38
C GLU A 723 -1.37 8.77 11.81
N ALA A 724 -2.29 9.31 12.62
CA ALA A 724 -2.53 8.82 13.97
C ALA A 724 -4.03 8.70 14.25
N TYR A 725 -4.45 7.59 14.86
CA TYR A 725 -5.85 7.25 15.06
C TYR A 725 -6.13 6.87 16.51
N ASP A 726 -7.25 7.37 17.05
CA ASP A 726 -7.74 6.95 18.36
C ASP A 726 -8.33 5.54 18.26
N THR A 727 -7.76 4.59 19.00
CA THR A 727 -8.21 3.19 18.98
C THR A 727 -9.48 2.91 19.78
N ASN A 728 -9.97 3.89 20.54
CA ASN A 728 -11.20 3.76 21.33
C ASN A 728 -12.47 4.04 20.51
N HIS A 729 -12.35 4.66 19.34
CA HIS A 729 -13.49 5.06 18.50
C HIS A 729 -13.77 4.10 17.33
N GLY A 730 -13.19 2.88 17.35
CA GLY A 730 -13.41 1.87 16.32
C GLY A 730 -12.78 2.21 14.96
N ALA A 731 -13.16 1.44 13.94
CA ALA A 731 -12.56 1.51 12.60
C ALA A 731 -12.78 2.84 11.87
N ASN A 732 -13.79 3.63 12.26
CA ASN A 732 -14.08 4.95 11.70
C ASN A 732 -13.38 6.10 12.43
N SER A 733 -12.38 5.82 13.27
CA SER A 733 -11.64 6.85 13.98
C SER A 733 -10.97 7.83 13.00
N ARG A 734 -10.92 9.09 13.40
CA ARG A 734 -10.30 10.14 12.57
C ARG A 734 -8.80 10.23 12.80
N ASP A 735 -8.06 10.75 11.81
CA ASP A 735 -6.67 11.15 12.02
C ASP A 735 -6.59 12.30 13.04
N ILE A 736 -6.01 12.01 14.18
CA ILE A 736 -5.79 12.97 15.27
C ILE A 736 -4.44 13.69 15.17
N GLY A 737 -3.67 13.39 14.12
CA GLY A 737 -2.40 14.07 13.81
C GLY A 737 -1.35 13.92 14.91
N ASP A 738 -0.78 15.05 15.34
CA ASP A 738 0.31 15.10 16.33
C ASP A 738 -0.18 15.15 17.77
N ALA A 739 -1.34 14.56 18.08
CA ALA A 739 -1.88 14.56 19.44
C ALA A 739 -0.89 13.95 20.45
N ASP A 740 -0.71 14.60 21.60
CA ASP A 740 0.18 14.15 22.67
C ASP A 740 -0.10 12.71 23.12
N ALA A 741 -1.36 12.29 23.05
CA ALA A 741 -1.78 10.92 23.35
C ALA A 741 -1.09 9.85 22.48
N CYS A 742 -0.57 10.23 21.30
CA CYS A 742 0.13 9.35 20.37
C CYS A 742 1.67 9.48 20.42
N ALA A 743 2.21 10.41 21.19
CA ALA A 743 3.65 10.71 21.17
C ALA A 743 4.52 9.48 21.47
N SER A 744 4.20 8.72 22.52
CA SER A 744 4.95 7.52 22.89
C SER A 744 4.88 6.42 21.82
N THR A 745 3.71 6.22 21.24
CA THR A 745 3.50 5.24 20.16
C THR A 745 4.26 5.66 18.89
N ARG A 746 4.25 6.96 18.57
CA ARG A 746 5.01 7.51 17.44
C ARG A 746 6.51 7.33 17.63
N MET A 747 7.05 7.68 18.80
CA MET A 747 8.47 7.48 19.11
C MET A 747 8.87 5.99 19.04
N ALA A 748 8.02 5.09 19.53
CA ALA A 748 8.29 3.66 19.44
C ALA A 748 8.33 3.18 17.99
N LEU A 749 7.42 3.67 17.14
CA LEU A 749 7.40 3.37 15.71
C LEU A 749 8.65 3.92 15.00
N ALA A 750 9.00 5.20 15.25
CA ALA A 750 10.15 5.83 14.66
C ALA A 750 11.44 5.06 14.98
N ARG A 751 11.72 4.82 16.25
CA ARG A 751 12.89 4.06 16.69
C ARG A 751 12.95 2.66 16.09
N TRP A 752 11.82 1.97 16.02
CA TRP A 752 11.79 0.64 15.43
C TRP A 752 12.07 0.71 13.93
N TYR A 753 11.46 1.66 13.22
CA TYR A 753 11.66 1.83 11.78
C TYR A 753 13.11 2.18 11.47
N ASP A 754 13.68 3.16 12.17
CA ASP A 754 15.08 3.59 12.00
C ASP A 754 16.03 2.43 12.25
N ASN A 755 15.87 1.72 13.37
CA ASN A 755 16.69 0.56 13.67
C ASN A 755 16.55 -0.56 12.62
N SER A 756 15.38 -0.70 11.99
CA SER A 756 15.15 -1.69 10.91
C SER A 756 15.86 -1.32 9.61
N THR A 757 16.18 -0.04 9.40
CA THR A 757 16.89 0.47 8.21
C THR A 757 18.41 0.51 8.41
N ILE A 758 18.87 0.43 9.65
CA ILE A 758 20.32 0.44 9.96
C ILE A 758 20.95 -0.88 9.48
N PRO A 759 22.05 -0.82 8.70
CA PRO A 759 22.75 -2.03 8.25
C PRO A 759 23.19 -2.89 9.43
N ALA A 760 22.97 -4.20 9.31
CA ALA A 760 23.38 -5.15 10.35
C ALA A 760 24.87 -5.01 10.70
N GLY A 761 25.19 -4.89 11.99
CA GLY A 761 26.54 -4.71 12.48
C GLY A 761 27.08 -3.27 12.42
N ALA A 762 26.34 -2.28 11.88
CA ALA A 762 26.79 -0.89 11.81
C ALA A 762 27.09 -0.28 13.19
N ALA A 763 26.30 -0.66 14.20
CA ALA A 763 26.51 -0.31 15.60
C ALA A 763 27.81 -0.93 16.15
N ALA A 764 27.96 -2.24 15.98
CA ALA A 764 29.11 -2.99 16.49
C ALA A 764 30.43 -2.58 15.80
N ALA A 765 30.34 -2.00 14.61
CA ALA A 765 31.51 -1.49 13.88
C ALA A 765 32.12 -0.24 14.53
N LEU A 766 31.36 0.53 15.31
CA LEU A 766 31.83 1.73 16.01
C LEU A 766 32.51 1.34 17.33
N LEU A 767 33.77 1.69 17.48
CA LEU A 767 34.51 1.45 18.72
C LEU A 767 34.37 2.63 19.69
N SER A 768 34.21 2.36 20.97
CA SER A 768 34.08 3.35 22.03
C SER A 768 35.42 4.07 22.37
N THR A 769 36.55 3.46 22.00
CA THR A 769 37.87 3.96 22.27
C THR A 769 38.82 3.70 21.09
N ALA A 770 39.92 4.42 21.04
CA ALA A 770 40.99 4.18 20.08
C ALA A 770 41.50 2.72 20.18
N PRO A 771 41.50 1.96 19.08
CA PRO A 771 41.97 0.57 19.11
C PRO A 771 43.48 0.46 19.22
N THR A 772 43.95 -0.51 20.00
CA THR A 772 45.37 -0.88 19.95
C THR A 772 45.56 -1.81 18.73
N VAL A 773 46.42 -1.43 17.79
CA VAL A 773 46.75 -2.22 16.60
C VAL A 773 48.19 -2.70 16.67
N ALA A 774 48.41 -3.99 16.40
CA ALA A 774 49.75 -4.58 16.51
C ALA A 774 50.71 -4.13 15.40
N ALA A 775 50.20 -3.86 14.21
CA ALA A 775 50.96 -3.44 13.06
C ALA A 775 50.26 -2.30 12.31
N PRO A 776 50.41 -1.04 12.73
CA PRO A 776 49.75 0.08 12.10
C PRO A 776 50.34 0.36 10.71
N ILE A 777 49.45 0.56 9.74
CA ILE A 777 49.80 0.98 8.38
C ILE A 777 49.59 2.46 8.15
N ASP A 778 48.71 3.07 8.94
CA ASP A 778 48.47 4.52 9.02
C ASP A 778 48.38 5.20 7.65
N VAL A 779 47.44 4.75 6.84
CA VAL A 779 47.22 5.26 5.46
C VAL A 779 46.07 6.27 5.47
N HIS A 780 46.40 7.51 5.14
CA HIS A 780 45.40 8.58 5.00
C HIS A 780 44.81 8.56 3.62
N PHE A 781 43.48 8.48 3.54
CA PHE A 781 42.69 8.66 2.35
C PHE A 781 42.03 10.05 2.36
N GLY A 782 42.56 10.94 1.48
CA GLY A 782 42.18 12.35 1.51
C GLY A 782 42.38 12.97 2.90
N ASN A 783 41.41 13.77 3.32
CA ASN A 783 41.42 14.41 4.66
C ASN A 783 40.43 13.76 5.63
N ALA A 784 39.73 12.68 5.23
CA ALA A 784 38.58 12.21 5.97
C ALA A 784 38.82 10.88 6.69
N VAL A 785 39.64 10.00 6.17
CA VAL A 785 39.75 8.61 6.64
C VAL A 785 41.19 8.17 6.74
N THR A 786 41.53 7.50 7.83
CA THR A 786 42.83 6.83 8.02
C THR A 786 42.60 5.34 8.20
N LEU A 787 43.21 4.51 7.39
CA LEU A 787 43.25 3.06 7.57
C LEU A 787 44.37 2.74 8.56
N LEU A 788 44.02 2.27 9.74
CA LEU A 788 44.96 1.98 10.81
C LEU A 788 45.56 0.60 10.70
N ALA A 789 44.74 -0.43 10.37
CA ALA A 789 45.18 -1.80 10.26
C ALA A 789 44.24 -2.66 9.39
N VAL A 790 44.79 -3.73 8.85
CA VAL A 790 44.03 -4.80 8.17
C VAL A 790 44.55 -6.15 8.70
N ASP A 791 43.65 -6.93 9.28
CA ASP A 791 43.96 -8.28 9.74
C ASP A 791 43.36 -9.30 8.79
N VAL A 792 44.17 -10.21 8.26
CA VAL A 792 43.76 -11.29 7.35
C VAL A 792 44.61 -12.52 7.61
N VAL A 793 44.05 -13.70 7.39
CA VAL A 793 44.79 -14.94 7.50
C VAL A 793 45.91 -15.00 6.46
N LYS A 794 47.08 -15.50 6.83
CA LYS A 794 48.23 -15.60 5.94
C LYS A 794 48.11 -16.71 4.90
N ASN A 795 47.39 -17.79 5.20
CA ASN A 795 47.20 -18.93 4.30
C ASN A 795 45.73 -19.16 4.03
N ALA A 796 45.37 -19.39 2.77
CA ALA A 796 44.00 -19.63 2.35
C ALA A 796 43.92 -20.71 1.27
N ALA A 797 42.97 -21.61 1.39
CA ALA A 797 42.71 -22.63 0.37
C ALA A 797 41.83 -22.06 -0.78
N ARG A 798 42.03 -22.60 -1.98
CA ARG A 798 41.17 -22.29 -3.13
C ARG A 798 39.71 -22.69 -2.85
N GLY A 799 38.77 -21.90 -3.35
CA GLY A 799 37.33 -22.14 -3.17
C GLY A 799 36.82 -21.81 -1.78
N THR A 800 37.67 -21.25 -0.89
CA THR A 800 37.23 -20.88 0.48
C THR A 800 36.92 -19.38 0.59
N GLN A 801 36.25 -19.04 1.66
CA GLN A 801 36.05 -17.65 2.10
C GLN A 801 36.94 -17.38 3.30
N VAL A 802 37.61 -16.22 3.27
CA VAL A 802 38.45 -15.75 4.37
C VAL A 802 37.94 -14.44 4.91
N GLU A 803 37.98 -14.24 6.22
CA GLU A 803 37.60 -13.00 6.85
C GLU A 803 38.76 -12.02 6.81
N VAL A 804 38.43 -10.76 6.52
CA VAL A 804 39.34 -9.61 6.54
C VAL A 804 38.79 -8.59 7.48
N THR A 805 39.49 -8.28 8.56
CA THR A 805 39.11 -7.26 9.53
C THR A 805 39.79 -5.94 9.22
N TRP A 806 38.99 -4.91 9.07
CA TRP A 806 39.41 -3.54 8.75
C TRP A 806 39.28 -2.67 9.98
N THR A 807 40.29 -1.84 10.22
CA THR A 807 40.28 -0.87 11.33
C THR A 807 40.61 0.52 10.79
N PHE A 808 39.70 1.47 10.94
CA PHE A 808 39.81 2.82 10.46
C PHE A 808 39.66 3.84 11.57
N ALA A 809 40.21 5.05 11.36
CA ALA A 809 39.86 6.26 12.09
C ALA A 809 39.26 7.28 11.13
N ALA A 810 38.21 7.97 11.55
CA ALA A 810 37.66 9.08 10.81
C ALA A 810 38.23 10.42 11.33
N THR A 811 38.77 11.21 10.43
CA THR A 811 39.28 12.57 10.72
C THR A 811 38.30 13.65 10.29
N ALA A 812 37.40 13.32 9.37
CA ALA A 812 36.25 14.11 8.95
C ALA A 812 35.19 13.16 8.41
N THR A 813 33.98 13.67 8.14
CA THR A 813 32.93 12.90 7.45
C THR A 813 33.30 12.73 5.97
N PRO A 814 33.45 11.48 5.48
CA PRO A 814 33.69 11.25 4.06
C PRO A 814 32.45 11.65 3.24
N PRO A 815 32.63 12.17 2.02
CA PRO A 815 31.51 12.41 1.13
C PRO A 815 30.76 11.10 0.79
N PRO A 816 29.45 11.16 0.50
CA PRO A 816 28.64 9.96 0.25
C PRO A 816 29.06 9.20 -1.01
N GLY A 817 28.76 7.90 -1.00
CA GLY A 817 28.92 7.00 -2.16
C GLY A 817 30.32 6.43 -2.38
N TRP A 818 31.27 6.63 -1.46
CA TRP A 818 32.55 5.95 -1.48
C TRP A 818 32.45 4.51 -0.95
N LYS A 819 33.25 3.60 -1.50
CA LYS A 819 33.36 2.19 -1.13
C LYS A 819 34.79 1.78 -0.95
N VAL A 820 35.03 0.67 -0.26
CA VAL A 820 36.34 0.03 -0.17
C VAL A 820 36.52 -0.90 -1.37
N PHE A 821 37.51 -0.69 -2.18
CA PHE A 821 37.94 -1.69 -3.17
C PHE A 821 39.05 -2.57 -2.60
N VAL A 822 39.04 -3.83 -2.99
CA VAL A 822 40.05 -4.80 -2.62
C VAL A 822 40.45 -5.56 -3.87
N HIS A 823 41.72 -5.37 -4.27
CA HIS A 823 42.32 -6.12 -5.39
C HIS A 823 43.38 -7.08 -4.86
N VAL A 824 43.22 -8.34 -5.16
CA VAL A 824 44.17 -9.38 -4.76
C VAL A 824 44.95 -9.80 -6.00
N GLU A 825 46.25 -9.53 -6.01
CA GLU A 825 47.11 -9.69 -7.19
C GLU A 825 48.28 -10.64 -6.91
N GLY A 826 48.39 -11.71 -7.70
CA GLY A 826 49.53 -12.63 -7.72
C GLY A 826 50.66 -12.14 -8.61
N THR A 827 51.62 -13.01 -8.89
CA THR A 827 52.83 -12.69 -9.68
C THR A 827 52.56 -12.48 -11.17
N ALA A 828 51.45 -13.02 -11.70
CA ALA A 828 51.08 -12.85 -13.11
C ALA A 828 49.79 -12.01 -13.23
N PRO A 829 49.67 -11.17 -14.30
CA PRO A 829 48.52 -10.28 -14.47
C PRO A 829 47.16 -10.97 -14.46
N GLN A 830 47.05 -12.21 -14.90
CA GLN A 830 45.82 -13.02 -14.88
C GLN A 830 45.50 -13.58 -13.47
N HIS A 831 46.45 -13.57 -12.56
CA HIS A 831 46.26 -13.99 -11.17
C HIS A 831 45.68 -12.83 -10.35
N ARG A 832 44.42 -12.52 -10.58
CA ARG A 832 43.76 -11.41 -9.94
C ARG A 832 42.30 -11.76 -9.62
N PHE A 833 41.84 -11.35 -8.43
CA PHE A 833 40.47 -11.35 -8.05
C PHE A 833 40.15 -10.14 -7.11
N THR A 834 38.90 -9.87 -6.83
CA THR A 834 38.48 -8.70 -6.10
C THR A 834 37.60 -9.05 -4.90
N GLY A 835 37.62 -8.20 -3.90
CA GLY A 835 36.76 -8.28 -2.71
C GLY A 835 36.15 -6.91 -2.37
N ASP A 836 35.74 -6.15 -3.39
CA ASP A 836 35.14 -4.82 -3.22
C ASP A 836 33.89 -4.89 -2.38
N HIS A 837 33.73 -3.98 -1.42
CA HIS A 837 32.61 -3.98 -0.52
C HIS A 837 32.31 -2.59 0.03
N ALA A 838 31.09 -2.42 0.56
CA ALA A 838 30.77 -1.28 1.42
C ALA A 838 31.09 -1.66 2.88
N PRO A 839 31.64 -0.75 3.68
CA PRO A 839 31.78 -0.97 5.12
C PRO A 839 30.44 -1.26 5.78
N THR A 840 30.43 -2.09 6.81
CA THR A 840 29.23 -2.43 7.59
C THR A 840 28.55 -1.19 8.15
N ARG A 841 29.34 -0.20 8.62
CA ARG A 841 28.86 1.16 8.89
C ARG A 841 29.20 2.00 7.67
N PRO A 842 28.20 2.58 6.97
CA PRO A 842 28.43 3.39 5.76
C PRO A 842 29.48 4.50 6.00
N LEU A 843 30.32 4.78 4.99
CA LEU A 843 31.41 5.75 5.12
C LEU A 843 30.91 7.17 5.44
N ASP A 844 29.80 7.58 4.87
CA ASP A 844 29.15 8.88 5.10
C ASP A 844 28.53 9.03 6.49
N TRP A 845 28.44 7.95 7.25
CA TRP A 845 28.05 7.97 8.67
C TRP A 845 29.21 8.20 9.62
N TRP A 846 30.45 8.19 9.12
CA TRP A 846 31.62 8.36 9.98
C TRP A 846 31.80 9.84 10.35
N ARG A 847 32.17 10.11 11.59
CA ARG A 847 32.38 11.46 12.14
C ARG A 847 33.78 11.58 12.65
N ALA A 848 34.31 12.80 12.65
CA ALA A 848 35.65 13.07 13.15
C ALA A 848 35.82 12.54 14.60
N GLY A 849 36.93 11.83 14.81
CA GLY A 849 37.28 11.23 16.09
C GLY A 849 36.72 9.83 16.32
N GLN A 850 35.92 9.29 15.40
CA GLN A 850 35.39 7.91 15.49
C GLN A 850 36.41 6.89 15.00
N TYR A 851 36.34 5.71 15.61
CA TYR A 851 37.10 4.52 15.20
C TYR A 851 36.13 3.44 14.73
N ILE A 852 36.37 2.90 13.55
CA ILE A 852 35.47 1.94 12.93
C ILE A 852 36.20 0.62 12.67
N ARG A 853 35.65 -0.47 13.18
CA ARG A 853 36.20 -1.82 12.99
C ARG A 853 35.10 -2.76 12.50
N TYR A 854 35.33 -3.40 11.38
CA TYR A 854 34.37 -4.37 10.82
C TYR A 854 35.10 -5.46 10.06
N THR A 855 34.40 -6.57 9.81
CA THR A 855 34.91 -7.71 9.05
C THR A 855 34.17 -7.82 7.73
N SER A 856 34.90 -8.05 6.64
CA SER A 856 34.37 -8.40 5.33
C SER A 856 34.86 -9.79 4.91
N THR A 857 34.14 -10.40 3.95
CA THR A 857 34.50 -11.72 3.41
C THR A 857 35.20 -11.56 2.07
N LEU A 858 36.36 -12.18 1.93
CA LEU A 858 37.12 -12.29 0.67
C LEU A 858 37.02 -13.75 0.16
N SER A 859 36.39 -13.90 -1.01
CA SER A 859 36.29 -15.23 -1.66
C SER A 859 37.52 -15.54 -2.48
N ILE A 860 38.16 -16.64 -2.18
CA ILE A 860 39.30 -17.17 -2.97
C ILE A 860 38.73 -18.03 -4.09
N PRO A 861 38.88 -17.65 -5.36
CA PRO A 861 38.31 -18.45 -6.46
C PRO A 861 38.86 -19.89 -6.49
N GLN A 862 38.04 -20.87 -6.84
CA GLN A 862 38.46 -22.25 -7.01
C GLN A 862 39.58 -22.40 -8.08
N GLY A 863 39.56 -21.54 -9.08
CA GLY A 863 40.56 -21.50 -10.16
C GLY A 863 41.76 -20.61 -9.87
N ALA A 864 41.91 -20.05 -8.66
CA ALA A 864 43.10 -19.24 -8.33
C ALA A 864 44.39 -20.09 -8.43
N ALA A 865 45.48 -19.53 -8.95
CA ALA A 865 46.78 -20.18 -8.91
C ALA A 865 47.30 -20.22 -7.47
N THR A 866 48.07 -21.27 -7.13
CA THR A 866 48.80 -21.33 -5.85
C THR A 866 49.92 -20.31 -5.82
N GLY A 867 50.22 -19.76 -4.64
CA GLY A 867 51.36 -18.81 -4.45
C GLY A 867 50.95 -17.56 -3.69
N THR A 868 51.87 -16.64 -3.58
CA THR A 868 51.76 -15.41 -2.82
C THR A 868 50.96 -14.35 -3.59
N TYR A 869 49.98 -13.81 -2.97
CA TYR A 869 49.13 -12.71 -3.47
C TYR A 869 49.25 -11.49 -2.59
N THR A 870 49.40 -10.32 -3.20
CA THR A 870 49.32 -9.03 -2.49
C THR A 870 47.89 -8.54 -2.46
N VAL A 871 47.39 -8.21 -1.27
CA VAL A 871 46.09 -7.59 -1.07
C VAL A 871 46.26 -6.07 -1.14
N TRP A 872 45.66 -5.46 -2.14
CA TRP A 872 45.62 -4.03 -2.33
C TRP A 872 44.25 -3.48 -1.94
N ALA A 873 44.23 -2.38 -1.24
CA ALA A 873 43.01 -1.71 -0.85
C ALA A 873 43.06 -0.20 -1.08
N GLY A 874 41.90 0.40 -1.13
CA GLY A 874 41.70 1.85 -1.20
C GLY A 874 40.24 2.23 -1.22
N LEU A 875 39.97 3.52 -1.34
CA LEU A 875 38.63 4.05 -1.44
C LEU A 875 38.32 4.50 -2.86
N TRP A 876 37.14 4.16 -3.38
CA TRP A 876 36.73 4.48 -4.74
C TRP A 876 35.26 4.90 -4.83
N LYS A 877 34.97 5.75 -5.84
CA LYS A 877 33.64 6.15 -6.23
C LYS A 877 33.56 6.32 -7.75
N GLY A 878 32.75 5.52 -8.42
CA GLY A 878 32.74 5.50 -9.90
C GLY A 878 34.12 5.18 -10.48
N ASN A 879 34.73 6.11 -11.20
CA ASN A 879 36.08 5.97 -11.77
C ASN A 879 37.18 6.66 -10.95
N ALA A 880 36.81 7.32 -9.84
CA ALA A 880 37.76 8.05 -9.01
C ALA A 880 38.28 7.18 -7.85
N ARG A 881 39.55 7.33 -7.52
CA ARG A 881 40.15 6.81 -6.30
C ARG A 881 40.49 7.97 -5.37
N MET A 882 40.27 7.80 -4.07
CA MET A 882 40.62 8.79 -3.08
C MET A 882 42.18 8.81 -2.94
N PRO A 883 42.80 9.99 -2.96
CA PRO A 883 44.26 10.08 -2.78
C PRO A 883 44.71 9.39 -1.51
N ALA A 884 45.73 8.58 -1.58
CA ALA A 884 46.31 7.83 -0.47
C ALA A 884 47.73 8.27 -0.15
N SER A 885 48.05 8.47 1.13
CA SER A 885 49.39 8.79 1.64
C SER A 885 49.65 8.11 2.98
N SER A 886 50.90 7.82 3.30
CA SER A 886 51.31 7.31 4.61
C SER A 886 52.71 7.82 4.98
N ASN A 887 52.90 8.06 6.26
CA ASN A 887 54.21 8.42 6.83
C ASN A 887 54.96 7.20 7.43
N VAL A 888 54.31 6.02 7.40
CA VAL A 888 54.93 4.77 7.92
C VAL A 888 55.89 4.19 6.92
N THR A 889 57.11 3.98 7.35
CA THR A 889 58.19 3.38 6.50
C THR A 889 57.78 1.94 6.13
N GLY A 890 57.93 1.61 4.83
CA GLY A 890 57.65 0.27 4.30
C GLY A 890 56.21 0.09 3.77
N VAL A 891 55.29 1.03 3.99
CA VAL A 891 53.97 1.00 3.37
C VAL A 891 54.07 1.33 1.89
N ARG A 892 53.64 0.38 1.04
CA ARG A 892 53.70 0.54 -0.41
C ARG A 892 52.36 1.07 -0.94
N ILE A 893 52.39 2.24 -1.55
CA ILE A 893 51.24 2.90 -2.18
C ILE A 893 51.50 3.03 -3.69
N VAL A 894 50.60 2.61 -4.54
CA VAL A 894 50.66 2.70 -6.01
C VAL A 894 49.27 3.07 -6.55
N ASP A 895 49.14 4.14 -7.32
CA ASP A 895 47.88 4.61 -7.92
C ASP A 895 46.75 4.75 -6.90
N ASN A 896 47.03 5.36 -5.74
CA ASN A 896 46.10 5.54 -4.63
C ASN A 896 45.52 4.23 -4.06
N ARG A 897 46.26 3.13 -4.17
CA ARG A 897 45.98 1.86 -3.48
C ARG A 897 47.16 1.48 -2.61
N VAL A 898 46.88 0.91 -1.48
CA VAL A 898 47.86 0.50 -0.50
C VAL A 898 47.97 -1.03 -0.45
N ALA A 899 49.18 -1.56 -0.42
CA ALA A 899 49.44 -2.99 -0.14
C ALA A 899 49.21 -3.22 1.37
N VAL A 900 48.07 -3.79 1.73
CA VAL A 900 47.64 -3.95 3.15
C VAL A 900 48.05 -5.29 3.76
N ALA A 901 48.21 -6.32 2.94
CA ALA A 901 48.55 -7.66 3.41
C ALA A 901 49.10 -8.54 2.25
N THR A 902 49.58 -9.70 2.61
CA THR A 902 49.87 -10.81 1.69
C THR A 902 49.15 -12.06 2.16
N ILE A 903 48.66 -12.85 1.17
CA ILE A 903 47.98 -14.13 1.40
C ILE A 903 48.68 -15.19 0.55
N GLU A 904 49.00 -16.32 1.15
CA GLU A 904 49.49 -17.49 0.46
C GLU A 904 48.29 -18.39 0.09
N VAL A 905 48.03 -18.52 -1.21
CA VAL A 905 46.92 -19.37 -1.72
C VAL A 905 47.48 -20.78 -1.97
N GLN A 906 46.81 -21.78 -1.34
CA GLN A 906 47.22 -23.19 -1.36
C GLN A 906 46.28 -24.05 -2.20
#